data_3fb22885ec067224732e28693343ea33
#
_entry.id   3fb22885ec067224732e28693343ea33
#
_cell.length_a   1.000
_cell.length_b   1.000
_cell.length_c   1.000
_cell.angle_alpha   90.00
_cell.angle_beta   90.00
_cell.angle_gamma   90.00
#
_symmetry.space_group_name_H-M   'P 1'
#
loop_
_entity.id
_entity.type
_entity.pdbx_description
1 polymer ?
#
loop_
_entity_poly.entity_id
_entity_poly.type
_entity_poly.pdbx_seq_one_letter_code
_entity_poly.pdbx_strand_id
1 'polypeptide(L)'
;MEYLQKSIIGILMTGIGFSQTGEIKGFVHDSTNSLPIQYASVSVVRISDEKIETGRITDKFGHYSIQNIPEGGYRLVIEFIGYKPFMSSDFFLQDGDELDMDTVSLDLTVLAGSEIDVRAERSLQKIEVDKKVYNIEQLKTTAGGTCCDVMKKIPSLDVGLDGTVSLRGTSNVTILIDEKRAGMLGGERKTNAVAIPIPASMIDRIEIITSPSAKYDPDGMSGIVNIILKDEKLEGYNSEVSLNGGHTGKLTTGGLVNYRWNELNLYAKGNLDIINMAGNGTRDISLTDVNNDLVYRSNETTQTNAYHSINFINTGLKYSILENTKITIDSKFTFSSKKLNDSAFYDLNGFYPNKSIERDDKKNGLNQSYLMAYTYQNSSNAFLNAELAFDIYDESLTQDIFLNDVIDRTVESDLSKRYVILKIDHFNSRNENYVTESGYKGRFLSIEKQHGVVPSQYHFRYGEIIHALYSTVNYNISESFSIKPGIRFEWVFSKNDSRVNDSNHSQNTIPFQTGQIKLDYVEWYPTFNAAVTLNTFSNIHFGYGKRVNRPEFHALDPFPKHFFYSSIDTVGNPELNPEFTHAFEIGYAALKSKYKFNSSIYYHKITDLILWDEGLVSDSLSLYTYENYGNGSLVGTEINVKASPVTNWEMSVSVNPFRYDVYTDNNDHEFYQGIVCRVVNTIDFKRIGKIELNGAYHSPHSLSNGSIWPNGKTNLDLAFQKAFFSEKLILTVKVTDALNKDHYERSIREFDHRLNIESDIDTFRKQDEPTIYLAIQYKFGNI
;
A
#
# COMPACT_ATOMS: atom_id res chain seq x y z
N MET A 1 17.18 45.79 -11.12
CA MET A 1 16.25 44.66 -11.10
C MET A 1 14.99 44.85 -11.97
N GLU A 2 14.67 46.06 -12.39
CA GLU A 2 13.52 46.35 -13.26
C GLU A 2 13.73 46.04 -14.77
N TYR A 3 14.98 45.91 -15.23
CA TYR A 3 15.26 45.59 -16.62
C TYR A 3 15.25 44.07 -16.97
N LEU A 4 15.31 43.19 -15.96
CA LEU A 4 15.24 41.74 -16.17
C LEU A 4 13.80 41.20 -16.22
N GLN A 5 12.83 41.88 -15.65
CA GLN A 5 11.42 41.49 -15.69
C GLN A 5 10.72 41.80 -17.02
N LYS A 6 11.20 42.79 -17.78
CA LYS A 6 10.60 43.13 -19.09
C LYS A 6 11.13 42.31 -20.25
N SER A 7 12.27 41.62 -20.10
CA SER A 7 12.83 40.78 -21.16
C SER A 7 12.33 39.35 -21.17
N ILE A 8 11.74 38.85 -20.06
CA ILE A 8 11.19 37.48 -19.98
C ILE A 8 9.74 37.42 -20.49
N ILE A 9 8.99 38.53 -20.41
CA ILE A 9 7.62 38.60 -20.93
C ILE A 9 7.59 38.83 -22.45
N GLY A 10 8.65 39.35 -23.04
CA GLY A 10 8.76 39.63 -24.48
C GLY A 10 9.12 38.45 -25.37
N ILE A 11 9.65 37.36 -24.84
CA ILE A 11 10.06 36.17 -25.59
C ILE A 11 8.95 35.07 -25.62
N LEU A 12 7.91 35.20 -24.80
CA LEU A 12 6.79 34.25 -24.75
C LEU A 12 5.59 34.61 -25.63
N MET A 13 5.68 35.69 -26.40
CA MET A 13 4.55 36.17 -27.24
C MET A 13 4.86 36.20 -28.75
N THR A 14 5.86 35.52 -29.25
CA THR A 14 6.07 35.44 -30.71
C THR A 14 6.10 34.00 -31.15
N GLY A 15 4.97 33.54 -31.70
CA GLY A 15 4.93 32.35 -32.54
C GLY A 15 3.97 31.22 -32.11
N ILE A 16 2.73 31.50 -31.75
CA ILE A 16 1.67 30.51 -31.87
C ILE A 16 0.84 30.91 -33.08
N GLY A 17 1.24 30.39 -34.24
CA GLY A 17 0.34 30.25 -35.36
C GLY A 17 -0.70 29.20 -34.96
N PHE A 18 -1.95 29.58 -34.75
CA PHE A 18 -3.07 28.64 -34.63
C PHE A 18 -3.19 27.97 -36.02
N SER A 19 -2.62 26.77 -36.17
CA SER A 19 -3.08 25.84 -37.20
C SER A 19 -4.49 25.45 -36.75
N GLN A 20 -5.50 25.78 -37.54
CA GLN A 20 -6.82 25.22 -37.37
C GLN A 20 -6.71 23.75 -37.74
N THR A 21 -6.88 22.87 -36.80
CA THR A 21 -6.81 21.41 -36.99
C THR A 21 -8.21 20.82 -36.85
N GLY A 22 -8.47 19.70 -37.55
CA GLY A 22 -9.78 19.07 -37.51
C GLY A 22 -10.08 18.35 -36.18
N GLU A 23 -11.37 18.13 -35.94
CA GLU A 23 -11.88 17.37 -34.79
C GLU A 23 -12.80 16.23 -35.26
N ILE A 24 -12.71 15.05 -34.63
CA ILE A 24 -13.62 13.91 -34.83
C ILE A 24 -14.22 13.55 -33.48
N LYS A 25 -15.56 13.47 -33.41
CA LYS A 25 -16.29 13.07 -32.21
C LYS A 25 -17.35 12.02 -32.52
N GLY A 26 -17.83 11.33 -31.48
CA GLY A 26 -18.91 10.34 -31.59
C GLY A 26 -19.08 9.50 -30.35
N PHE A 27 -19.94 8.49 -30.44
CA PHE A 27 -20.30 7.56 -29.38
C PHE A 27 -20.07 6.12 -29.78
N VAL A 28 -19.70 5.27 -28.83
CA VAL A 28 -19.53 3.83 -29.03
C VAL A 28 -20.45 3.06 -28.11
N HIS A 29 -21.32 2.23 -28.67
CA HIS A 29 -22.29 1.39 -27.96
C HIS A 29 -22.15 -0.07 -28.34
N ASP A 30 -22.62 -0.95 -27.47
CA ASP A 30 -22.84 -2.37 -27.76
C ASP A 30 -24.09 -2.53 -28.65
N SER A 31 -23.96 -3.26 -29.76
CA SER A 31 -25.04 -3.45 -30.73
C SER A 31 -26.21 -4.26 -30.18
N THR A 32 -26.01 -5.08 -29.12
CA THR A 32 -27.03 -6.00 -28.60
C THR A 32 -27.89 -5.38 -27.50
N ASN A 33 -27.30 -4.50 -26.66
CA ASN A 33 -27.99 -3.93 -25.49
C ASN A 33 -27.97 -2.39 -25.45
N SER A 34 -27.40 -1.75 -26.48
CA SER A 34 -27.25 -0.28 -26.60
C SER A 34 -26.56 0.40 -25.42
N LEU A 35 -25.80 -0.36 -24.60
CA LEU A 35 -25.02 0.20 -23.50
C LEU A 35 -23.74 0.86 -24.03
N PRO A 36 -23.33 1.99 -23.46
CA PRO A 36 -22.09 2.66 -23.84
C PRO A 36 -20.88 1.77 -23.52
N ILE A 37 -19.96 1.67 -24.48
CA ILE A 37 -18.71 0.94 -24.29
C ILE A 37 -17.64 1.91 -23.78
N GLN A 38 -17.31 1.79 -22.51
CA GLN A 38 -16.26 2.55 -21.87
C GLN A 38 -14.88 1.95 -22.20
N TYR A 39 -13.90 2.83 -22.47
CA TYR A 39 -12.51 2.47 -22.79
C TYR A 39 -12.31 1.73 -24.11
N ALA A 40 -13.24 1.84 -25.08
CA ALA A 40 -12.97 1.44 -26.43
C ALA A 40 -11.84 2.31 -27.01
N SER A 41 -10.88 1.70 -27.67
CA SER A 41 -9.81 2.40 -28.36
C SER A 41 -10.34 2.97 -29.69
N VAL A 42 -10.28 4.27 -29.86
CA VAL A 42 -10.64 4.98 -31.10
C VAL A 42 -9.37 5.53 -31.70
N SER A 43 -8.99 5.05 -32.88
CA SER A 43 -7.77 5.42 -33.59
C SER A 43 -8.07 6.05 -34.92
N VAL A 44 -7.42 7.15 -35.26
CA VAL A 44 -7.44 7.80 -36.57
C VAL A 44 -6.23 7.30 -37.36
N VAL A 45 -6.50 6.54 -38.40
CA VAL A 45 -5.47 5.92 -39.24
C VAL A 45 -5.34 6.68 -40.55
N ARG A 46 -4.14 7.11 -40.88
CA ARG A 46 -3.86 7.81 -42.13
C ARG A 46 -3.85 6.81 -43.29
N ILE A 47 -4.59 7.12 -44.38
CA ILE A 47 -4.75 6.22 -45.52
C ILE A 47 -3.44 6.04 -46.31
N SER A 48 -2.59 7.07 -46.38
CA SER A 48 -1.39 7.07 -47.23
C SER A 48 -0.31 6.08 -46.80
N ASP A 49 -0.20 5.75 -45.49
CA ASP A 49 0.86 4.91 -44.94
C ASP A 49 0.35 3.93 -43.87
N GLU A 50 -0.97 3.83 -43.70
CA GLU A 50 -1.66 2.96 -42.72
C GLU A 50 -1.18 3.12 -41.28
N LYS A 51 -0.65 4.28 -40.91
CA LYS A 51 -0.20 4.57 -39.54
C LYS A 51 -1.26 5.30 -38.74
N ILE A 52 -1.29 5.00 -37.46
CA ILE A 52 -2.11 5.72 -36.51
C ILE A 52 -1.55 7.14 -36.34
N GLU A 53 -2.33 8.13 -36.77
CA GLU A 53 -2.03 9.56 -36.61
C GLU A 53 -2.21 9.97 -35.12
N THR A 54 -3.37 9.64 -34.56
CA THR A 54 -3.76 9.96 -33.21
C THR A 54 -4.89 9.03 -32.78
N GLY A 55 -5.25 9.04 -31.49
CA GLY A 55 -6.38 8.24 -31.00
C GLY A 55 -6.75 8.61 -29.58
N ARG A 56 -7.95 8.23 -29.18
CA ARG A 56 -8.48 8.35 -27.82
C ARG A 56 -9.21 7.09 -27.41
N ILE A 57 -9.42 6.95 -26.11
CA ILE A 57 -10.32 5.94 -25.55
C ILE A 57 -11.65 6.61 -25.24
N THR A 58 -12.75 5.85 -25.41
CA THR A 58 -14.08 6.31 -25.01
C THR A 58 -14.16 6.49 -23.50
N ASP A 59 -14.89 7.50 -23.07
CA ASP A 59 -15.21 7.73 -21.67
C ASP A 59 -16.24 6.71 -21.14
N LYS A 60 -16.66 6.86 -19.89
CA LYS A 60 -17.66 5.98 -19.25
C LYS A 60 -19.04 6.00 -19.90
N PHE A 61 -19.32 6.95 -20.77
CA PHE A 61 -20.56 7.08 -21.53
C PHE A 61 -20.40 6.66 -22.99
N GLY A 62 -19.24 6.09 -23.36
CA GLY A 62 -18.94 5.71 -24.72
C GLY A 62 -18.55 6.89 -25.64
N HIS A 63 -18.42 8.10 -25.11
CA HIS A 63 -18.05 9.30 -25.85
C HIS A 63 -16.57 9.33 -26.17
N TYR A 64 -16.22 9.84 -27.36
CA TYR A 64 -14.87 10.25 -27.72
C TYR A 64 -14.87 11.57 -28.50
N SER A 65 -13.82 12.35 -28.34
CA SER A 65 -13.48 13.53 -29.12
C SER A 65 -11.97 13.53 -29.34
N ILE A 66 -11.56 13.56 -30.60
CA ILE A 66 -10.17 13.55 -31.06
C ILE A 66 -9.91 14.85 -31.78
N GLN A 67 -9.11 15.71 -31.16
CA GLN A 67 -8.78 17.05 -31.65
C GLN A 67 -7.37 17.10 -32.22
N ASN A 68 -7.05 18.19 -32.87
CA ASN A 68 -5.72 18.46 -33.45
C ASN A 68 -5.30 17.45 -34.52
N ILE A 69 -6.24 17.05 -35.40
CA ILE A 69 -5.96 16.17 -36.53
C ILE A 69 -5.53 17.03 -37.69
N PRO A 70 -4.34 16.81 -38.29
CA PRO A 70 -3.90 17.54 -39.47
C PRO A 70 -4.83 17.31 -40.69
N GLU A 71 -4.83 18.21 -41.64
CA GLU A 71 -5.53 17.98 -42.90
C GLU A 71 -5.00 16.73 -43.62
N GLY A 72 -5.91 15.86 -44.09
CA GLY A 72 -5.53 14.60 -44.73
C GLY A 72 -6.65 13.59 -44.91
N GLY A 73 -6.33 12.48 -45.59
CA GLY A 73 -7.21 11.35 -45.76
C GLY A 73 -7.05 10.34 -44.61
N TYR A 74 -8.16 9.98 -43.97
CA TYR A 74 -8.18 9.16 -42.78
C TYR A 74 -9.26 8.09 -42.81
N ARG A 75 -9.07 7.07 -41.90
CA ARG A 75 -10.07 6.07 -41.56
C ARG A 75 -10.12 5.98 -40.03
N LEU A 76 -11.32 5.89 -39.50
CA LEU A 76 -11.52 5.65 -38.06
C LEU A 76 -11.54 4.14 -37.76
N VAL A 77 -10.77 3.71 -36.79
CA VAL A 77 -10.76 2.33 -36.33
C VAL A 77 -11.14 2.34 -34.84
N ILE A 78 -12.20 1.58 -34.47
CA ILE A 78 -12.66 1.46 -33.10
C ILE A 78 -12.55 0.02 -32.69
N GLU A 79 -11.83 -0.23 -31.57
CA GLU A 79 -11.57 -1.56 -31.06
C GLU A 79 -11.91 -1.64 -29.57
N PHE A 80 -12.55 -2.74 -29.19
CA PHE A 80 -12.78 -3.07 -27.79
C PHE A 80 -12.72 -4.57 -27.59
N ILE A 81 -12.18 -5.00 -26.45
CA ILE A 81 -12.01 -6.43 -26.14
C ILE A 81 -13.37 -7.13 -26.12
N GLY A 82 -13.50 -8.21 -26.89
CA GLY A 82 -14.74 -8.98 -27.01
C GLY A 82 -15.70 -8.47 -28.10
N TYR A 83 -15.32 -7.46 -28.88
CA TYR A 83 -16.11 -6.90 -29.99
C TYR A 83 -15.34 -6.99 -31.30
N LYS A 84 -16.08 -7.05 -32.42
CA LYS A 84 -15.48 -6.94 -33.76
C LYS A 84 -14.98 -5.52 -33.95
N PRO A 85 -13.73 -5.32 -34.46
CA PRO A 85 -13.25 -4.00 -34.79
C PRO A 85 -14.18 -3.31 -35.80
N PHE A 86 -14.54 -2.08 -35.55
CA PHE A 86 -15.23 -1.24 -36.49
C PHE A 86 -14.22 -0.44 -37.32
N MET A 87 -14.41 -0.40 -38.62
CA MET A 87 -13.65 0.45 -39.51
C MET A 87 -14.62 1.32 -40.32
N SER A 88 -14.42 2.65 -40.26
CA SER A 88 -15.20 3.57 -41.09
C SER A 88 -14.84 3.46 -42.56
N SER A 89 -15.68 4.00 -43.45
CA SER A 89 -15.26 4.37 -44.79
C SER A 89 -14.15 5.42 -44.69
N ASP A 90 -13.33 5.51 -45.74
CA ASP A 90 -12.29 6.54 -45.89
C ASP A 90 -12.95 7.93 -46.01
N PHE A 91 -12.41 8.92 -45.29
CA PHE A 91 -12.86 10.30 -45.32
C PHE A 91 -11.67 11.26 -45.39
N PHE A 92 -11.93 12.48 -45.86
CA PHE A 92 -10.94 13.55 -45.94
C PHE A 92 -11.31 14.65 -44.94
N LEU A 93 -10.37 15.06 -44.07
CA LEU A 93 -10.55 16.11 -43.10
C LEU A 93 -9.77 17.35 -43.55
N GLN A 94 -10.43 18.50 -43.63
CA GLN A 94 -9.81 19.79 -43.89
C GLN A 94 -9.48 20.52 -42.60
N ASP A 95 -8.62 21.52 -42.69
CA ASP A 95 -8.32 22.36 -41.51
C ASP A 95 -9.59 23.05 -40.96
N GLY A 96 -9.87 22.84 -39.69
CA GLY A 96 -11.04 23.39 -39.01
C GLY A 96 -12.34 22.59 -39.15
N ASP A 97 -12.33 21.43 -39.85
CA ASP A 97 -13.49 20.55 -39.94
C ASP A 97 -13.82 19.89 -38.58
N GLU A 98 -15.10 19.84 -38.27
CA GLU A 98 -15.65 19.07 -37.15
C GLU A 98 -16.51 17.92 -37.73
N LEU A 99 -16.01 16.68 -37.62
CA LEU A 99 -16.69 15.50 -38.13
C LEU A 99 -17.36 14.75 -36.97
N ASP A 100 -18.69 14.69 -36.99
CA ASP A 100 -19.46 13.87 -36.05
C ASP A 100 -19.73 12.50 -36.68
N MET A 101 -19.20 11.44 -36.02
CA MET A 101 -19.39 10.04 -36.46
C MET A 101 -20.67 9.44 -35.91
N ASP A 102 -21.55 10.25 -35.30
CA ASP A 102 -22.76 9.80 -34.60
C ASP A 102 -22.50 8.64 -33.62
N THR A 103 -23.38 7.67 -33.63
CA THR A 103 -23.28 6.49 -32.77
C THR A 103 -22.73 5.30 -33.55
N VAL A 104 -21.57 4.81 -33.13
CA VAL A 104 -20.97 3.58 -33.64
C VAL A 104 -21.35 2.41 -32.74
N SER A 105 -22.02 1.40 -33.32
CA SER A 105 -22.38 0.17 -32.62
C SER A 105 -21.32 -0.91 -32.89
N LEU A 106 -20.75 -1.49 -31.82
CA LEU A 106 -19.83 -2.62 -31.92
C LEU A 106 -20.59 -3.93 -31.73
N ASP A 107 -20.36 -4.90 -32.62
CA ASP A 107 -20.89 -6.25 -32.50
C ASP A 107 -20.00 -7.12 -31.62
N LEU A 108 -20.59 -7.91 -30.72
CA LEU A 108 -19.86 -8.94 -29.97
C LEU A 108 -19.20 -9.94 -30.91
N THR A 109 -17.95 -10.26 -30.66
CA THR A 109 -17.26 -11.33 -31.39
C THR A 109 -17.74 -12.67 -30.90
N VAL A 110 -18.58 -13.38 -31.71
CA VAL A 110 -18.83 -14.81 -31.50
C VAL A 110 -17.60 -15.55 -31.97
N LEU A 111 -16.76 -16.01 -31.07
CA LEU A 111 -15.52 -16.73 -31.38
C LEU A 111 -15.83 -18.13 -31.93
N ALA A 112 -15.90 -18.26 -33.26
CA ALA A 112 -15.68 -19.50 -33.95
C ALA A 112 -14.19 -19.55 -34.34
N GLY A 113 -13.39 -20.15 -33.51
CA GLY A 113 -12.04 -20.68 -33.71
C GLY A 113 -11.13 -20.09 -34.79
N SER A 114 -10.51 -18.93 -34.50
CA SER A 114 -9.13 -18.61 -34.91
C SER A 114 -8.69 -17.37 -34.12
N GLU A 115 -7.76 -17.58 -33.16
CA GLU A 115 -7.20 -16.52 -32.33
C GLU A 115 -6.33 -15.57 -33.17
N ILE A 116 -6.75 -14.30 -33.23
CA ILE A 116 -5.81 -13.18 -33.37
C ILE A 116 -5.81 -12.48 -32.02
N ASP A 117 -4.87 -12.85 -31.15
CA ASP A 117 -4.70 -12.29 -29.83
C ASP A 117 -3.99 -10.92 -29.94
N VAL A 118 -4.74 -9.84 -30.06
CA VAL A 118 -4.21 -8.49 -29.91
C VAL A 118 -4.27 -8.12 -28.42
N ARG A 119 -3.33 -8.64 -27.65
CA ARG A 119 -3.10 -8.20 -26.26
C ARG A 119 -2.40 -6.85 -26.29
N ALA A 120 -3.13 -5.77 -26.05
CA ALA A 120 -2.52 -4.54 -25.62
C ALA A 120 -1.88 -4.80 -24.23
N GLU A 121 -0.55 -4.94 -24.18
CA GLU A 121 0.17 -5.08 -22.91
C GLU A 121 -0.17 -3.86 -22.02
N ARG A 122 -0.83 -4.12 -20.89
CA ARG A 122 -1.08 -3.09 -19.88
C ARG A 122 0.25 -2.51 -19.44
N SER A 123 0.40 -1.20 -19.48
CA SER A 123 1.59 -0.55 -18.95
C SER A 123 1.78 -0.89 -17.46
N LEU A 124 3.04 -1.13 -17.03
CA LEU A 124 3.37 -1.32 -15.62
C LEU A 124 2.79 -0.22 -14.74
N GLN A 125 2.81 1.02 -15.20
CA GLN A 125 2.33 2.18 -14.44
C GLN A 125 1.35 3.02 -15.25
N LYS A 126 0.21 3.36 -14.64
CA LYS A 126 -0.75 4.36 -15.09
C LYS A 126 -0.89 5.42 -14.00
N ILE A 127 -0.95 6.69 -14.38
CA ILE A 127 -1.14 7.82 -13.46
C ILE A 127 -2.54 8.36 -13.71
N GLU A 128 -3.35 8.38 -12.68
CA GLU A 128 -4.65 9.04 -12.63
C GLU A 128 -4.53 10.33 -11.81
N VAL A 129 -5.54 11.19 -11.80
CA VAL A 129 -5.48 12.53 -11.17
C VAL A 129 -5.15 12.45 -9.67
N ASP A 130 -5.63 11.42 -8.98
CA ASP A 130 -5.50 11.23 -7.54
C ASP A 130 -4.74 9.97 -7.13
N LYS A 131 -4.29 9.13 -8.09
CA LYS A 131 -3.61 7.87 -7.77
C LYS A 131 -2.62 7.42 -8.84
N LYS A 132 -1.61 6.67 -8.40
CA LYS A 132 -0.65 5.94 -9.22
C LYS A 132 -1.02 4.46 -9.24
N VAL A 133 -1.23 3.88 -10.40
CA VAL A 133 -1.65 2.48 -10.58
C VAL A 133 -0.50 1.66 -11.11
N TYR A 134 -0.15 0.56 -10.44
CA TYR A 134 0.89 -0.38 -10.83
C TYR A 134 0.27 -1.74 -11.16
N ASN A 135 0.37 -2.16 -12.42
CA ASN A 135 -0.15 -3.45 -12.90
C ASN A 135 0.86 -4.56 -12.58
N ILE A 136 0.47 -5.51 -11.73
CA ILE A 136 1.41 -6.50 -11.16
C ILE A 136 1.80 -7.58 -12.16
N GLU A 137 0.95 -7.89 -13.11
CA GLU A 137 1.24 -8.85 -14.18
C GLU A 137 2.52 -8.51 -14.97
N GLN A 138 2.92 -7.24 -14.98
CA GLN A 138 4.15 -6.78 -15.63
C GLN A 138 5.42 -6.97 -14.79
N LEU A 139 5.32 -7.22 -13.49
CA LEU A 139 6.45 -7.45 -12.60
C LEU A 139 6.75 -8.95 -12.48
N LYS A 140 7.72 -9.46 -13.23
CA LYS A 140 8.02 -10.90 -13.32
C LYS A 140 8.78 -11.41 -12.09
N THR A 141 9.59 -10.57 -11.43
CA THR A 141 10.27 -10.91 -10.17
C THR A 141 9.32 -11.08 -9.00
N THR A 142 8.03 -10.72 -9.14
CA THR A 142 7.02 -10.98 -8.11
C THR A 142 6.41 -12.38 -8.20
N ALA A 143 6.62 -13.08 -9.32
CA ALA A 143 6.11 -14.43 -9.50
C ALA A 143 6.57 -15.35 -8.36
N GLY A 144 5.63 -16.09 -7.79
CA GLY A 144 5.91 -16.95 -6.65
C GLY A 144 6.09 -16.27 -5.32
N GLY A 145 5.95 -14.95 -5.26
CA GLY A 145 6.00 -14.18 -4.03
C GLY A 145 4.62 -13.86 -3.46
N THR A 146 4.66 -13.11 -2.37
CA THR A 146 3.50 -12.58 -1.68
C THR A 146 3.27 -11.11 -2.04
N CYS A 147 2.20 -10.52 -1.51
CA CYS A 147 1.94 -9.09 -1.62
C CYS A 147 3.10 -8.22 -1.10
N CYS A 148 3.80 -8.64 -0.05
CA CYS A 148 4.99 -7.96 0.46
C CYS A 148 6.10 -7.91 -0.59
N ASP A 149 6.34 -9.03 -1.29
CA ASP A 149 7.33 -9.08 -2.38
C ASP A 149 6.94 -8.16 -3.53
N VAL A 150 5.66 -8.03 -3.81
CA VAL A 150 5.14 -7.08 -4.80
C VAL A 150 5.39 -5.65 -4.33
N MET A 151 5.05 -5.30 -3.09
CA MET A 151 5.22 -3.96 -2.55
C MET A 151 6.69 -3.52 -2.51
N LYS A 152 7.62 -4.44 -2.23
CA LYS A 152 9.08 -4.20 -2.32
C LYS A 152 9.53 -3.74 -3.72
N LYS A 153 8.75 -4.01 -4.78
CA LYS A 153 9.08 -3.65 -6.18
C LYS A 153 8.43 -2.34 -6.64
N ILE A 154 7.51 -1.80 -5.86
CA ILE A 154 6.78 -0.60 -6.24
C ILE A 154 7.57 0.63 -5.82
N PRO A 155 7.79 1.61 -6.72
CA PRO A 155 8.37 2.90 -6.35
C PRO A 155 7.64 3.55 -5.18
N SER A 156 8.37 4.28 -4.36
CA SER A 156 7.87 4.99 -3.17
C SER A 156 7.48 4.09 -1.99
N LEU A 157 7.34 2.78 -2.16
CA LEU A 157 7.09 1.84 -1.06
C LEU A 157 8.39 1.22 -0.58
N ASP A 158 8.50 1.01 0.71
CA ASP A 158 9.51 0.17 1.34
C ASP A 158 8.84 -0.82 2.29
N VAL A 159 9.45 -2.01 2.45
CA VAL A 159 8.93 -3.05 3.33
C VAL A 159 10.07 -3.54 4.22
N GLY A 160 9.92 -3.30 5.51
CA GLY A 160 10.88 -3.69 6.54
C GLY A 160 10.98 -5.22 6.69
N LEU A 161 11.99 -5.68 7.43
CA LEU A 161 12.17 -7.11 7.75
C LEU A 161 10.99 -7.67 8.55
N ASP A 162 10.33 -6.85 9.34
CA ASP A 162 9.12 -7.17 10.11
C ASP A 162 7.83 -7.14 9.28
N GLY A 163 7.91 -6.83 7.98
CA GLY A 163 6.77 -6.67 7.08
C GLY A 163 6.09 -5.29 7.15
N THR A 164 6.63 -4.35 7.92
CA THR A 164 6.11 -2.97 7.98
C THR A 164 6.25 -2.29 6.63
N VAL A 165 5.14 -1.78 6.10
CA VAL A 165 5.12 -1.04 4.83
C VAL A 165 5.28 0.45 5.11
N SER A 166 6.21 1.08 4.44
CA SER A 166 6.43 2.53 4.48
C SER A 166 6.17 3.15 3.11
N LEU A 167 5.65 4.36 3.10
CA LEU A 167 5.46 5.19 1.92
C LEU A 167 6.23 6.49 2.12
N ARG A 168 7.15 6.79 1.19
CA ARG A 168 7.97 8.02 1.26
C ARG A 168 8.75 8.17 2.58
N GLY A 169 9.27 7.06 3.12
CA GLY A 169 10.06 7.04 4.35
C GLY A 169 9.28 7.00 5.67
N THR A 170 7.96 6.98 5.65
CA THR A 170 7.12 6.87 6.86
C THR A 170 6.21 5.64 6.84
N SER A 171 6.10 4.94 7.97
CA SER A 171 5.27 3.75 8.13
C SER A 171 3.78 4.07 8.39
N ASN A 172 3.41 5.34 8.50
CA ASN A 172 2.02 5.72 8.73
C ASN A 172 1.20 5.70 7.42
N VAL A 173 0.93 4.51 6.92
CA VAL A 173 0.25 4.23 5.64
C VAL A 173 -0.99 3.38 5.91
N THR A 174 -2.11 3.71 5.27
CA THR A 174 -3.29 2.85 5.28
C THR A 174 -3.22 1.82 4.15
N ILE A 175 -3.32 0.54 4.49
CA ILE A 175 -3.38 -0.54 3.49
C ILE A 175 -4.83 -0.99 3.33
N LEU A 176 -5.27 -1.03 2.07
CA LEU A 176 -6.58 -1.53 1.66
C LEU A 176 -6.42 -2.76 0.76
N ILE A 177 -7.40 -3.65 0.80
CA ILE A 177 -7.59 -4.76 -0.12
C ILE A 177 -8.99 -4.62 -0.70
N ASP A 178 -9.09 -4.43 -2.02
CA ASP A 178 -10.36 -4.15 -2.71
C ASP A 178 -11.14 -3.00 -2.03
N GLU A 179 -10.45 -1.87 -1.75
CA GLU A 179 -10.96 -0.67 -1.06
C GLU A 179 -11.35 -0.86 0.42
N LYS A 180 -11.11 -2.04 1.02
CA LYS A 180 -11.40 -2.34 2.43
C LYS A 180 -10.12 -2.37 3.24
N ARG A 181 -10.16 -1.91 4.50
CA ARG A 181 -8.97 -1.95 5.36
C ARG A 181 -8.45 -3.37 5.54
N ALA A 182 -7.17 -3.56 5.29
CA ALA A 182 -6.46 -4.79 5.63
C ALA A 182 -6.28 -4.99 7.15
N GLY A 183 -6.74 -4.03 7.98
CA GLY A 183 -6.44 -3.79 9.39
C GLY A 183 -6.77 -4.87 10.39
N MET A 184 -7.52 -5.91 10.01
CA MET A 184 -7.87 -6.98 10.95
C MET A 184 -6.91 -8.17 10.91
N LEU A 185 -6.02 -8.24 9.92
CA LEU A 185 -5.07 -9.35 9.76
C LEU A 185 -3.85 -9.26 10.69
N GLY A 186 -3.65 -8.14 11.41
CA GLY A 186 -2.52 -7.94 12.31
C GLY A 186 -2.92 -8.00 13.77
N GLY A 187 -2.14 -8.73 14.58
CA GLY A 187 -2.32 -8.84 16.03
C GLY A 187 -2.38 -7.50 16.76
N GLU A 188 -1.42 -7.21 17.62
CA GLU A 188 -1.45 -6.01 18.46
C GLU A 188 -1.15 -4.70 17.73
N ARG A 189 -0.38 -4.74 16.66
CA ARG A 189 0.05 -3.55 15.91
C ARG A 189 -0.91 -3.20 14.77
N LYS A 190 -0.93 -1.93 14.36
CA LYS A 190 -1.56 -1.51 13.11
C LYS A 190 -1.04 -2.33 11.94
N THR A 191 -1.90 -2.60 11.03
CA THR A 191 -1.74 -3.49 9.91
C THR A 191 -0.74 -3.05 8.84
N ASN A 192 0.09 -2.09 9.14
CA ASN A 192 1.24 -1.79 8.29
C ASN A 192 2.32 -2.88 8.37
N ALA A 193 2.28 -3.72 9.41
CA ALA A 193 3.20 -4.84 9.65
C ALA A 193 2.54 -6.18 9.32
N VAL A 194 1.82 -6.29 8.21
CA VAL A 194 1.28 -7.57 7.82
C VAL A 194 2.07 -8.10 6.65
N ALA A 195 2.73 -9.22 6.88
CA ALA A 195 2.94 -10.16 5.81
C ALA A 195 1.54 -10.51 5.25
N ILE A 196 1.03 -9.69 4.33
CA ILE A 196 -0.27 -9.93 3.70
C ILE A 196 -0.08 -11.19 2.86
N PRO A 197 -0.64 -12.33 3.25
CA PRO A 197 -0.36 -13.62 2.65
C PRO A 197 -1.11 -13.80 1.32
N ILE A 198 -1.26 -12.71 0.59
CA ILE A 198 -1.88 -12.74 -0.72
C ILE A 198 -0.80 -13.11 -1.73
N PRO A 199 -0.93 -14.24 -2.44
CA PRO A 199 -0.04 -14.58 -3.53
C PRO A 199 -0.02 -13.47 -4.59
N ALA A 200 1.15 -13.12 -5.09
CA ALA A 200 1.31 -12.11 -6.13
C ALA A 200 0.46 -12.43 -7.38
N SER A 201 0.25 -13.71 -7.68
CA SER A 201 -0.58 -14.18 -8.79
C SER A 201 -2.05 -13.75 -8.69
N MET A 202 -2.55 -13.51 -7.48
CA MET A 202 -3.94 -13.07 -7.23
C MET A 202 -4.13 -11.56 -7.30
N ILE A 203 -3.06 -10.79 -7.41
CA ILE A 203 -3.10 -9.32 -7.46
C ILE A 203 -3.21 -8.87 -8.92
N ASP A 204 -4.21 -8.05 -9.23
CA ASP A 204 -4.33 -7.38 -10.54
C ASP A 204 -3.42 -6.15 -10.57
N ARG A 205 -3.58 -5.26 -9.57
CA ARG A 205 -2.82 -4.02 -9.48
C ARG A 205 -2.71 -3.51 -8.06
N ILE A 206 -1.75 -2.62 -7.84
CA ILE A 206 -1.64 -1.84 -6.61
C ILE A 206 -1.82 -0.36 -6.96
N GLU A 207 -2.68 0.32 -6.20
CA GLU A 207 -2.96 1.74 -6.34
C GLU A 207 -2.33 2.50 -5.15
N ILE A 208 -1.48 3.48 -5.43
CA ILE A 208 -0.93 4.39 -4.43
C ILE A 208 -1.67 5.72 -4.54
N ILE A 209 -2.32 6.12 -3.45
CA ILE A 209 -3.14 7.32 -3.37
C ILE A 209 -2.48 8.23 -2.33
N THR A 210 -1.72 9.21 -2.79
CA THR A 210 -0.96 10.12 -1.93
C THR A 210 -1.79 11.31 -1.43
N SER A 211 -2.82 11.71 -2.18
CA SER A 211 -3.77 12.77 -1.84
C SER A 211 -5.22 12.28 -1.91
N PRO A 212 -5.64 11.37 -0.98
CA PRO A 212 -6.96 10.77 -1.03
C PRO A 212 -8.09 11.78 -0.89
N SER A 213 -9.19 11.57 -1.63
CA SER A 213 -10.41 12.38 -1.51
C SER A 213 -11.14 12.11 -0.18
N ALA A 214 -12.10 12.95 0.17
CA ALA A 214 -12.88 12.86 1.41
C ALA A 214 -13.69 11.56 1.57
N LYS A 215 -13.90 10.78 0.50
CA LYS A 215 -14.50 9.44 0.50
C LYS A 215 -13.69 8.45 1.35
N TYR A 216 -12.37 8.57 1.34
CA TYR A 216 -11.48 7.68 2.10
C TYR A 216 -11.39 8.11 3.55
N ASP A 217 -11.13 7.15 4.43
CA ASP A 217 -10.84 7.46 5.83
C ASP A 217 -9.60 8.37 5.93
N PRO A 218 -9.58 9.36 6.82
CA PRO A 218 -8.46 10.28 6.96
C PRO A 218 -7.24 9.63 7.62
N ASP A 219 -7.33 8.37 8.05
CA ASP A 219 -6.23 7.60 8.63
C ASP A 219 -5.11 7.35 7.60
N GLY A 220 -3.86 7.25 8.06
CA GLY A 220 -2.68 7.06 7.21
C GLY A 220 -2.15 8.39 6.70
N MET A 221 -1.24 9.01 7.47
CA MET A 221 -0.72 10.36 7.20
C MET A 221 0.05 10.47 5.87
N SER A 222 0.67 9.38 5.40
CA SER A 222 1.47 9.38 4.16
C SER A 222 0.69 8.98 2.93
N GLY A 223 -0.53 8.45 3.09
CA GLY A 223 -1.38 8.03 1.99
C GLY A 223 -1.97 6.63 2.16
N ILE A 224 -2.47 6.11 1.06
CA ILE A 224 -3.16 4.82 0.99
C ILE A 224 -2.46 3.93 -0.05
N VAL A 225 -2.27 2.65 0.29
CA VAL A 225 -1.88 1.59 -0.63
C VAL A 225 -3.07 0.65 -0.77
N ASN A 226 -3.70 0.63 -1.94
CA ASN A 226 -4.87 -0.19 -2.22
C ASN A 226 -4.49 -1.36 -3.13
N ILE A 227 -4.63 -2.57 -2.64
CA ILE A 227 -4.33 -3.82 -3.32
C ILE A 227 -5.62 -4.31 -3.98
N ILE A 228 -5.67 -4.31 -5.31
CA ILE A 228 -6.82 -4.81 -6.07
C ILE A 228 -6.55 -6.22 -6.52
N LEU A 229 -7.43 -7.12 -6.12
CA LEU A 229 -7.37 -8.53 -6.51
C LEU A 229 -7.99 -8.73 -7.89
N LYS A 230 -7.54 -9.78 -8.59
CA LYS A 230 -8.12 -10.18 -9.88
C LYS A 230 -9.60 -10.50 -9.75
N ASP A 231 -10.40 -9.96 -10.65
CA ASP A 231 -11.82 -10.24 -10.81
C ASP A 231 -12.06 -10.76 -12.23
N GLU A 232 -12.36 -12.05 -12.35
CA GLU A 232 -12.61 -12.69 -13.65
C GLU A 232 -13.98 -12.26 -14.21
N LYS A 233 -13.96 -11.64 -15.39
CA LYS A 233 -15.18 -11.12 -16.04
C LYS A 233 -15.75 -12.03 -17.12
N LEU A 234 -15.01 -13.08 -17.49
CA LEU A 234 -15.37 -13.97 -18.58
C LEU A 234 -16.53 -14.91 -18.20
N GLU A 235 -17.43 -15.16 -19.13
CA GLU A 235 -18.51 -16.13 -18.99
C GLU A 235 -17.96 -17.56 -18.88
N GLY A 236 -18.67 -18.42 -18.13
CA GLY A 236 -18.34 -19.81 -17.93
C GLY A 236 -17.35 -20.02 -16.78
N TYR A 237 -16.52 -21.04 -16.91
CA TYR A 237 -15.60 -21.49 -15.88
C TYR A 237 -14.19 -20.93 -16.16
N ASN A 238 -13.61 -20.27 -15.17
CA ASN A 238 -12.26 -19.73 -15.20
C ASN A 238 -11.54 -20.10 -13.90
N SER A 239 -10.32 -20.54 -14.00
CA SER A 239 -9.54 -20.99 -12.84
C SER A 239 -8.06 -20.75 -13.04
N GLU A 240 -7.38 -20.44 -11.95
CA GLU A 240 -5.93 -20.30 -11.90
C GLU A 240 -5.39 -21.05 -10.68
N VAL A 241 -4.29 -21.77 -10.85
CA VAL A 241 -3.55 -22.41 -9.77
C VAL A 241 -2.10 -22.00 -9.87
N SER A 242 -1.48 -21.63 -8.74
CA SER A 242 -0.06 -21.32 -8.64
C SER A 242 0.59 -22.15 -7.52
N LEU A 243 1.81 -22.62 -7.80
CA LEU A 243 2.66 -23.33 -6.85
C LEU A 243 4.06 -22.71 -6.90
N ASN A 244 4.60 -22.34 -5.75
CA ASN A 244 5.88 -21.68 -5.64
C ASN A 244 6.68 -22.30 -4.51
N GLY A 245 7.88 -22.79 -4.82
CA GLY A 245 8.78 -23.38 -3.85
C GLY A 245 10.12 -22.63 -3.81
N GLY A 246 10.59 -22.28 -2.61
CA GLY A 246 11.93 -21.74 -2.36
C GLY A 246 12.81 -22.77 -1.67
N HIS A 247 14.09 -22.81 -2.01
CA HIS A 247 15.03 -23.79 -1.45
C HIS A 247 15.26 -23.63 0.07
N THR A 248 14.90 -22.46 0.63
CA THR A 248 14.97 -22.17 2.07
C THR A 248 13.75 -22.67 2.87
N GLY A 249 12.94 -23.58 2.29
CA GLY A 249 11.74 -24.12 2.95
C GLY A 249 10.51 -23.18 2.89
N LYS A 250 10.47 -22.31 1.91
CA LYS A 250 9.31 -21.46 1.62
C LYS A 250 8.43 -22.13 0.58
N LEU A 251 7.13 -22.26 0.88
CA LEU A 251 6.12 -22.84 -0.03
C LEU A 251 4.88 -21.94 -0.03
N THR A 252 4.51 -21.45 -1.19
CA THR A 252 3.27 -20.67 -1.37
C THR A 252 2.46 -21.32 -2.48
N THR A 253 1.21 -21.66 -2.21
CA THR A 253 0.26 -22.10 -3.21
C THR A 253 -0.88 -21.08 -3.31
N GLY A 254 -1.47 -20.93 -4.47
CA GLY A 254 -2.63 -20.07 -4.66
C GLY A 254 -3.61 -20.73 -5.62
N GLY A 255 -4.90 -20.48 -5.39
CA GLY A 255 -5.97 -20.97 -6.26
C GLY A 255 -7.10 -19.97 -6.37
N LEU A 256 -7.61 -19.82 -7.58
CA LEU A 256 -8.81 -19.05 -7.91
C LEU A 256 -9.70 -19.92 -8.78
N VAL A 257 -10.97 -20.01 -8.43
CA VAL A 257 -12.04 -20.62 -9.24
C VAL A 257 -13.14 -19.60 -9.37
N ASN A 258 -13.57 -19.34 -10.58
CA ASN A 258 -14.68 -18.45 -10.89
C ASN A 258 -15.64 -19.15 -11.86
N TYR A 259 -16.92 -19.06 -11.59
CA TYR A 259 -17.99 -19.54 -12.45
C TYR A 259 -19.00 -18.43 -12.65
N ARG A 260 -19.11 -17.97 -13.89
CA ARG A 260 -20.09 -16.96 -14.31
C ARG A 260 -21.15 -17.60 -15.22
N TRP A 261 -22.39 -17.39 -14.86
CA TRP A 261 -23.54 -17.82 -15.65
C TRP A 261 -24.58 -16.71 -15.65
N ASN A 262 -24.71 -16.05 -16.78
CA ASN A 262 -25.54 -14.85 -16.94
C ASN A 262 -25.27 -13.81 -15.84
N GLU A 263 -26.29 -13.49 -15.04
CA GLU A 263 -26.26 -12.50 -13.96
C GLU A 263 -25.58 -13.01 -12.68
N LEU A 264 -25.28 -14.29 -12.59
CA LEU A 264 -24.70 -14.93 -11.41
C LEU A 264 -23.17 -15.11 -11.60
N ASN A 265 -22.39 -14.63 -10.65
CA ASN A 265 -20.98 -14.92 -10.56
C ASN A 265 -20.62 -15.51 -9.18
N LEU A 266 -20.12 -16.73 -9.17
CA LEU A 266 -19.62 -17.44 -8.00
C LEU A 266 -18.11 -17.51 -8.06
N TYR A 267 -17.43 -17.22 -6.97
CA TYR A 267 -15.97 -17.35 -6.91
C TYR A 267 -15.48 -17.91 -5.57
N ALA A 268 -14.37 -18.62 -5.64
CA ALA A 268 -13.58 -19.03 -4.49
C ALA A 268 -12.10 -18.75 -4.76
N LYS A 269 -11.41 -18.15 -3.79
CA LYS A 269 -9.98 -17.85 -3.82
C LYS A 269 -9.36 -18.36 -2.54
N GLY A 270 -8.14 -18.88 -2.62
CA GLY A 270 -7.46 -19.31 -1.41
C GLY A 270 -5.97 -19.47 -1.60
N ASN A 271 -5.24 -19.52 -0.50
CA ASN A 271 -3.83 -19.85 -0.48
C ASN A 271 -3.49 -20.79 0.67
N LEU A 272 -2.39 -21.50 0.50
CA LEU A 272 -1.62 -22.12 1.57
C LEU A 272 -0.22 -21.53 1.52
N ASP A 273 0.21 -20.90 2.61
CA ASP A 273 1.52 -20.25 2.72
C ASP A 273 2.27 -20.80 3.93
N ILE A 274 3.47 -21.31 3.69
CA ILE A 274 4.40 -21.84 4.69
C ILE A 274 5.72 -21.15 4.48
N ILE A 275 6.19 -20.43 5.50
CA ILE A 275 7.43 -19.68 5.47
C ILE A 275 8.28 -20.11 6.65
N ASN A 276 9.43 -20.70 6.36
CA ASN A 276 10.51 -20.87 7.33
C ASN A 276 11.46 -19.68 7.18
N MET A 277 11.78 -19.02 8.27
CA MET A 277 12.71 -17.91 8.32
C MET A 277 13.77 -18.21 9.37
N ALA A 278 15.02 -18.05 8.99
CA ALA A 278 16.15 -18.05 9.93
C ALA A 278 16.76 -16.64 9.94
N GLY A 279 17.17 -16.18 11.11
CA GLY A 279 17.80 -14.89 11.24
C GLY A 279 18.90 -14.93 12.29
N ASN A 280 19.86 -14.02 12.16
CA ASN A 280 20.87 -13.77 13.14
C ASN A 280 21.03 -12.27 13.35
N GLY A 281 21.56 -11.88 14.50
CA GLY A 281 21.82 -10.50 14.82
C GLY A 281 22.89 -10.36 15.89
N THR A 282 23.49 -9.18 15.90
CA THR A 282 24.37 -8.73 16.97
C THR A 282 23.92 -7.36 17.44
N ARG A 283 24.11 -7.07 18.70
CA ARG A 283 23.93 -5.76 19.28
C ARG A 283 25.05 -5.51 20.28
N ASP A 284 25.82 -4.47 20.02
CA ASP A 284 26.89 -4.01 20.86
C ASP A 284 26.46 -2.72 21.55
N ILE A 285 26.53 -2.70 22.87
CA ILE A 285 26.18 -1.56 23.72
C ILE A 285 27.42 -1.22 24.56
N SER A 286 27.86 0.04 24.49
CA SER A 286 28.85 0.57 25.40
C SER A 286 28.35 1.87 26.05
N LEU A 287 28.48 1.97 27.36
CA LEU A 287 28.18 3.16 28.14
C LEU A 287 29.46 3.71 28.74
N THR A 288 29.71 5.01 28.48
CA THR A 288 30.88 5.72 29.01
C THR A 288 30.44 6.91 29.85
N ASP A 289 31.17 7.20 30.89
CA ASP A 289 30.94 8.39 31.72
C ASP A 289 31.55 9.66 31.08
N VAL A 290 31.40 10.80 31.75
CA VAL A 290 31.92 12.11 31.27
C VAL A 290 33.45 12.16 31.14
N ASN A 291 34.17 11.22 31.73
CA ASN A 291 35.63 11.09 31.65
C ASN A 291 36.08 10.14 30.53
N ASN A 292 35.12 9.62 29.72
CA ASN A 292 35.30 8.53 28.77
C ASN A 292 35.69 7.17 29.40
N ASP A 293 35.42 6.97 30.71
CA ASP A 293 35.65 5.69 31.34
C ASP A 293 34.47 4.77 31.04
N LEU A 294 34.75 3.51 30.65
CA LEU A 294 33.75 2.50 30.32
C LEU A 294 33.01 2.06 31.59
N VAL A 295 31.72 2.37 31.67
CA VAL A 295 30.86 2.03 32.81
C VAL A 295 30.15 0.69 32.60
N TYR A 296 29.77 0.39 31.34
CA TYR A 296 29.07 -0.84 30.99
C TYR A 296 29.36 -1.25 29.56
N ARG A 297 29.47 -2.54 29.29
CA ARG A 297 29.54 -3.10 27.95
C ARG A 297 28.78 -4.41 27.86
N SER A 298 28.01 -4.59 26.80
CA SER A 298 27.30 -5.82 26.49
C SER A 298 27.38 -6.12 25.01
N ASN A 299 27.74 -7.36 24.71
CA ASN A 299 27.66 -7.90 23.33
C ASN A 299 26.55 -8.94 23.32
N GLU A 300 25.48 -8.68 22.61
CA GLU A 300 24.34 -9.57 22.40
C GLU A 300 24.47 -10.28 21.05
N THR A 301 24.35 -11.59 21.04
CA THR A 301 24.24 -12.37 19.81
C THR A 301 22.90 -13.10 19.81
N THR A 302 22.11 -12.91 18.74
CA THR A 302 20.78 -13.50 18.62
C THR A 302 20.71 -14.47 17.44
N GLN A 303 19.97 -15.57 17.63
CA GLN A 303 19.58 -16.50 16.59
C GLN A 303 18.07 -16.71 16.66
N THR A 304 17.41 -16.58 15.53
CA THR A 304 15.97 -16.68 15.42
C THR A 304 15.60 -17.73 14.38
N ASN A 305 14.72 -18.66 14.74
CA ASN A 305 14.08 -19.58 13.81
C ASN A 305 12.57 -19.38 13.93
N ALA A 306 11.93 -19.01 12.83
CA ALA A 306 10.50 -18.78 12.78
C ALA A 306 9.85 -19.66 11.71
N TYR A 307 8.80 -20.37 12.12
CA TYR A 307 7.85 -21.01 11.24
C TYR A 307 6.58 -20.17 11.21
N HIS A 308 6.16 -19.73 10.05
CA HIS A 308 4.97 -18.93 9.87
C HIS A 308 4.09 -19.53 8.79
N SER A 309 2.81 -19.73 9.07
CA SER A 309 1.81 -20.16 8.11
C SER A 309 0.62 -19.23 8.18
N ILE A 310 0.24 -18.63 7.02
CA ILE A 310 -0.95 -17.80 6.89
C ILE A 310 -1.74 -18.27 5.68
N ASN A 311 -2.92 -18.82 5.94
CA ASN A 311 -3.78 -19.42 4.95
C ASN A 311 -5.10 -18.70 4.92
N PHE A 312 -5.65 -18.44 3.73
CA PHE A 312 -7.00 -17.91 3.66
C PHE A 312 -7.87 -18.65 2.64
N ILE A 313 -9.15 -18.60 2.88
CA ILE A 313 -10.20 -18.98 1.93
C ILE A 313 -11.16 -17.80 1.85
N ASN A 314 -11.42 -17.32 0.64
CA ASN A 314 -12.41 -16.29 0.36
C ASN A 314 -13.40 -16.85 -0.65
N THR A 315 -14.68 -16.79 -0.35
CA THR A 315 -15.77 -17.21 -1.21
C THR A 315 -16.77 -16.07 -1.37
N GLY A 316 -17.32 -15.93 -2.57
CA GLY A 316 -18.29 -14.87 -2.79
C GLY A 316 -19.25 -15.15 -3.92
N LEU A 317 -20.33 -14.42 -3.86
CA LEU A 317 -21.42 -14.42 -4.82
C LEU A 317 -21.69 -12.98 -5.24
N LYS A 318 -21.78 -12.75 -6.55
CA LYS A 318 -22.27 -11.50 -7.14
C LYS A 318 -23.46 -11.85 -8.01
N TYR A 319 -24.61 -11.23 -7.74
CA TYR A 319 -25.86 -11.50 -8.47
C TYR A 319 -26.50 -10.18 -8.90
N SER A 320 -26.74 -10.05 -10.20
CA SER A 320 -27.50 -8.93 -10.77
C SER A 320 -28.98 -9.30 -10.80
N ILE A 321 -29.75 -8.80 -9.82
CA ILE A 321 -31.21 -9.09 -9.72
C ILE A 321 -31.96 -8.47 -10.89
N LEU A 322 -31.54 -7.26 -11.30
CA LEU A 322 -32.00 -6.49 -12.42
C LEU A 322 -30.79 -5.91 -13.12
N GLU A 323 -30.92 -5.42 -14.35
CA GLU A 323 -29.82 -4.77 -15.08
C GLU A 323 -29.14 -3.65 -14.29
N ASN A 324 -29.91 -2.97 -13.42
CA ASN A 324 -29.46 -1.85 -12.62
C ASN A 324 -29.24 -2.17 -11.13
N THR A 325 -29.40 -3.41 -10.70
CA THR A 325 -29.37 -3.79 -9.28
C THR A 325 -28.48 -5.01 -9.05
N LYS A 326 -27.45 -4.86 -8.21
CA LYS A 326 -26.50 -5.92 -7.90
C LYS A 326 -26.37 -6.15 -6.40
N ILE A 327 -26.35 -7.41 -5.99
CA ILE A 327 -25.99 -7.85 -4.64
C ILE A 327 -24.64 -8.56 -4.69
N THR A 328 -23.79 -8.26 -3.71
CA THR A 328 -22.54 -8.97 -3.46
C THR A 328 -22.55 -9.51 -2.04
N ILE A 329 -22.23 -10.79 -1.88
CA ILE A 329 -21.98 -11.44 -0.59
C ILE A 329 -20.58 -12.04 -0.67
N ASP A 330 -19.75 -11.75 0.32
CA ASP A 330 -18.36 -12.20 0.38
C ASP A 330 -18.03 -12.69 1.79
N SER A 331 -17.31 -13.78 1.89
CA SER A 331 -16.85 -14.35 3.16
C SER A 331 -15.38 -14.72 3.04
N LYS A 332 -14.57 -14.28 3.99
CA LYS A 332 -13.14 -14.60 4.04
C LYS A 332 -12.74 -15.12 5.41
N PHE A 333 -12.06 -16.25 5.42
CA PHE A 333 -11.47 -16.85 6.62
C PHE A 333 -9.95 -16.83 6.46
N THR A 334 -9.23 -16.35 7.47
CA THR A 334 -7.78 -16.37 7.48
C THR A 334 -7.30 -17.06 8.74
N PHE A 335 -6.50 -18.09 8.57
CA PHE A 335 -5.86 -18.87 9.65
C PHE A 335 -4.39 -18.49 9.67
N SER A 336 -3.89 -18.07 10.81
CA SER A 336 -2.48 -17.79 11.03
C SER A 336 -1.92 -18.66 12.15
N SER A 337 -0.73 -19.19 11.94
CA SER A 337 0.04 -19.89 12.97
C SER A 337 1.48 -19.43 12.88
N LYS A 338 2.06 -19.06 14.00
CA LYS A 338 3.47 -18.69 14.12
C LYS A 338 4.09 -19.46 15.25
N LYS A 339 5.23 -20.10 14.99
CA LYS A 339 6.15 -20.59 16.01
C LYS A 339 7.46 -19.83 15.87
N LEU A 340 7.97 -19.35 16.96
CA LEU A 340 9.23 -18.62 17.01
C LEU A 340 10.09 -19.20 18.09
N ASN A 341 11.29 -19.67 17.73
CA ASN A 341 12.34 -20.02 18.65
C ASN A 341 13.44 -18.98 18.50
N ASP A 342 13.72 -18.28 19.57
CA ASP A 342 14.63 -17.16 19.60
C ASP A 342 15.61 -17.40 20.75
N SER A 343 16.91 -17.36 20.47
CA SER A 343 17.95 -17.49 21.48
C SER A 343 18.85 -16.26 21.44
N ALA A 344 19.16 -15.74 22.61
CA ALA A 344 20.06 -14.60 22.80
C ALA A 344 21.12 -14.95 23.84
N PHE A 345 22.38 -14.72 23.46
CA PHE A 345 23.52 -14.82 24.38
C PHE A 345 24.06 -13.42 24.65
N TYR A 346 24.21 -13.09 25.93
CA TYR A 346 24.71 -11.81 26.43
C TYR A 346 26.08 -12.02 27.06
N ASP A 347 27.11 -11.51 26.39
CA ASP A 347 28.44 -11.36 26.98
C ASP A 347 28.52 -9.97 27.62
N LEU A 348 28.55 -9.94 28.95
CA LEU A 348 28.54 -8.72 29.75
C LEU A 348 29.93 -8.22 30.08
N ASN A 349 30.96 -8.75 29.36
CA ASN A 349 32.35 -8.31 29.41
C ASN A 349 32.92 -8.18 30.87
N GLY A 350 32.51 -9.05 31.76
CA GLY A 350 32.96 -9.10 33.13
C GLY A 350 32.29 -8.11 34.12
N PHE A 351 31.39 -7.24 33.64
CA PHE A 351 30.58 -6.37 34.51
C PHE A 351 29.57 -7.19 35.33
N TYR A 352 28.97 -8.21 34.66
CA TYR A 352 28.02 -9.17 35.28
C TYR A 352 28.28 -10.57 34.71
N PRO A 353 27.75 -11.64 35.34
CA PRO A 353 27.78 -12.98 34.73
C PRO A 353 27.08 -13.03 33.40
N ASN A 354 27.66 -13.69 32.39
CA ASN A 354 27.03 -13.92 31.12
C ASN A 354 25.73 -14.68 31.27
N LYS A 355 24.75 -14.42 30.38
CA LYS A 355 23.45 -15.08 30.44
C LYS A 355 23.00 -15.53 29.04
N SER A 356 22.35 -16.69 29.02
CA SER A 356 21.66 -17.23 27.87
C SER A 356 20.17 -17.17 28.07
N ILE A 357 19.46 -16.83 27.02
CA ILE A 357 18.04 -16.64 27.08
C ILE A 357 17.41 -17.23 25.84
N GLU A 358 16.43 -18.11 26.05
CA GLU A 358 15.65 -18.72 25.00
C GLU A 358 14.19 -18.34 25.14
N ARG A 359 13.50 -18.21 24.00
CA ARG A 359 12.08 -17.93 23.92
C ARG A 359 11.40 -18.80 22.89
N ASP A 360 10.36 -19.46 23.34
CA ASP A 360 9.46 -20.24 22.51
C ASP A 360 8.08 -19.58 22.44
N ASP A 361 7.74 -19.01 21.30
CA ASP A 361 6.42 -18.43 21.04
C ASP A 361 5.57 -19.38 20.20
N LYS A 362 4.33 -19.57 20.61
CA LYS A 362 3.26 -20.22 19.84
C LYS A 362 2.10 -19.27 19.74
N LYS A 363 1.81 -18.80 18.53
CA LYS A 363 0.77 -17.85 18.23
C LYS A 363 -0.17 -18.41 17.18
N ASN A 364 -1.49 -18.42 17.48
CA ASN A 364 -2.52 -18.82 16.55
C ASN A 364 -3.57 -17.72 16.43
N GLY A 365 -4.04 -17.48 15.22
CA GLY A 365 -5.05 -16.47 14.94
C GLY A 365 -6.08 -16.94 13.92
N LEU A 366 -7.32 -16.54 14.13
CA LEU A 366 -8.42 -16.71 13.19
C LEU A 366 -9.06 -15.36 12.91
N ASN A 367 -9.10 -14.97 11.63
CA ASN A 367 -9.88 -13.83 11.17
C ASN A 367 -11.02 -14.28 10.28
N GLN A 368 -12.22 -13.78 10.54
CA GLN A 368 -13.45 -14.04 9.81
C GLN A 368 -14.01 -12.70 9.34
N SER A 369 -14.17 -12.53 8.04
CA SER A 369 -14.69 -11.30 7.43
C SER A 369 -15.91 -11.62 6.58
N TYR A 370 -16.97 -10.88 6.76
CA TYR A 370 -18.23 -11.00 6.03
C TYR A 370 -18.61 -9.66 5.44
N LEU A 371 -19.01 -9.64 4.19
CA LEU A 371 -19.50 -8.46 3.50
C LEU A 371 -20.81 -8.74 2.81
N MET A 372 -21.73 -7.81 2.94
CA MET A 372 -22.92 -7.70 2.10
C MET A 372 -22.93 -6.31 1.48
N ALA A 373 -23.03 -6.23 0.16
CA ALA A 373 -23.14 -4.97 -0.57
C ALA A 373 -24.33 -4.99 -1.53
N TYR A 374 -25.03 -3.88 -1.58
CA TYR A 374 -26.13 -3.61 -2.48
C TYR A 374 -25.74 -2.40 -3.33
N THR A 375 -25.76 -2.55 -4.66
CA THR A 375 -25.50 -1.47 -5.60
C THR A 375 -26.71 -1.27 -6.48
N TYR A 376 -27.23 -0.06 -6.54
CA TYR A 376 -28.33 0.35 -7.40
C TYR A 376 -27.88 1.48 -8.31
N GLN A 377 -28.03 1.29 -9.62
CA GLN A 377 -27.69 2.27 -10.65
C GLN A 377 -28.99 2.80 -11.27
N ASN A 378 -29.38 4.04 -10.95
CA ASN A 378 -30.63 4.63 -11.45
C ASN A 378 -30.56 4.99 -12.94
N SER A 379 -29.35 5.37 -13.41
CA SER A 379 -29.07 5.72 -14.79
C SER A 379 -27.57 5.54 -15.01
N SER A 380 -27.07 5.76 -16.24
CA SER A 380 -25.61 5.83 -16.49
C SER A 380 -24.91 6.84 -15.59
N ASN A 381 -25.64 7.79 -15.00
CA ASN A 381 -25.12 8.98 -14.33
C ASN A 381 -25.24 8.97 -12.82
N ALA A 382 -25.98 8.03 -12.21
CA ALA A 382 -26.16 8.00 -10.75
C ALA A 382 -26.19 6.56 -10.22
N PHE A 383 -25.46 6.31 -9.14
CA PHE A 383 -25.55 5.04 -8.40
C PHE A 383 -25.55 5.25 -6.89
N LEU A 384 -26.17 4.32 -6.20
CA LEU A 384 -26.17 4.16 -4.76
C LEU A 384 -25.47 2.84 -4.42
N ASN A 385 -24.51 2.87 -3.49
CA ASN A 385 -23.86 1.69 -2.95
C ASN A 385 -24.05 1.66 -1.43
N ALA A 386 -24.56 0.55 -0.90
CA ALA A 386 -24.69 0.33 0.53
C ALA A 386 -23.94 -0.94 0.92
N GLU A 387 -23.07 -0.85 1.93
CA GLU A 387 -22.21 -1.93 2.38
C GLU A 387 -22.37 -2.14 3.89
N LEU A 388 -22.49 -3.40 4.29
CA LEU A 388 -22.36 -3.85 5.66
C LEU A 388 -21.23 -4.87 5.72
N ALA A 389 -20.18 -4.55 6.50
CA ALA A 389 -19.08 -5.46 6.73
C ALA A 389 -18.95 -5.78 8.22
N PHE A 390 -18.61 -7.02 8.51
CA PHE A 390 -18.42 -7.53 9.86
C PHE A 390 -17.15 -8.38 9.91
N ASP A 391 -16.19 -8.02 10.77
CA ASP A 391 -14.94 -8.72 10.96
C ASP A 391 -14.79 -9.18 12.41
N ILE A 392 -14.31 -10.40 12.57
CA ILE A 392 -14.01 -11.04 13.86
C ILE A 392 -12.56 -11.53 13.81
N TYR A 393 -11.75 -11.11 14.75
CA TYR A 393 -10.40 -11.62 14.91
C TYR A 393 -10.18 -12.12 16.32
N ASP A 394 -9.73 -13.36 16.43
CA ASP A 394 -9.34 -13.97 17.71
C ASP A 394 -7.91 -14.51 17.57
N GLU A 395 -7.07 -14.26 18.57
CA GLU A 395 -5.68 -14.66 18.61
C GLU A 395 -5.31 -15.15 20.00
N SER A 396 -4.55 -16.24 20.08
CA SER A 396 -3.91 -16.73 21.30
C SER A 396 -2.39 -16.77 21.12
N LEU A 397 -1.68 -16.38 22.15
CA LEU A 397 -0.23 -16.43 22.25
C LEU A 397 0.15 -17.16 23.56
N THR A 398 1.05 -18.13 23.47
CA THR A 398 1.78 -18.69 24.60
C THR A 398 3.26 -18.46 24.34
N GLN A 399 3.95 -17.89 25.31
CA GLN A 399 5.36 -17.57 25.25
C GLN A 399 6.08 -18.14 26.47
N ASP A 400 6.94 -19.12 26.25
CA ASP A 400 7.81 -19.70 27.28
C ASP A 400 9.19 -19.04 27.20
N ILE A 401 9.67 -18.55 28.34
CA ILE A 401 10.94 -17.83 28.47
C ILE A 401 11.84 -18.61 29.39
N PHE A 402 13.05 -18.92 28.93
CA PHE A 402 14.06 -19.66 29.66
C PHE A 402 15.24 -18.76 29.96
N LEU A 403 15.74 -18.80 31.16
CA LEU A 403 16.99 -18.17 31.58
C LEU A 403 18.00 -19.27 31.94
N ASN A 404 19.12 -19.32 31.18
CA ASN A 404 20.14 -20.37 31.36
C ASN A 404 19.53 -21.78 31.38
N ASP A 405 18.70 -22.09 30.38
CA ASP A 405 18.01 -23.36 30.12
C ASP A 405 16.93 -23.74 31.19
N VAL A 406 16.56 -22.83 32.08
CA VAL A 406 15.49 -23.04 33.07
C VAL A 406 14.30 -22.12 32.70
N ILE A 407 13.08 -22.67 32.76
CA ILE A 407 11.87 -21.84 32.60
C ILE A 407 11.86 -20.74 33.66
N ASP A 408 11.96 -19.49 33.22
CA ASP A 408 11.83 -18.31 34.05
C ASP A 408 10.35 -17.94 34.22
N ARG A 409 9.60 -17.91 33.10
CA ARG A 409 8.19 -17.59 33.11
C ARG A 409 7.48 -18.03 31.83
N THR A 410 6.16 -18.20 31.94
CA THR A 410 5.25 -18.38 30.81
C THR A 410 4.27 -17.20 30.77
N VAL A 411 4.16 -16.57 29.60
CA VAL A 411 3.20 -15.49 29.31
C VAL A 411 2.09 -16.04 28.43
N GLU A 412 0.85 -15.85 28.85
CA GLU A 412 -0.32 -16.17 28.06
C GLU A 412 -1.03 -14.87 27.64
N SER A 413 -1.49 -14.79 26.38
CA SER A 413 -2.23 -13.63 25.90
C SER A 413 -3.32 -14.05 24.91
N ASP A 414 -4.54 -13.60 25.19
CA ASP A 414 -5.69 -13.73 24.31
C ASP A 414 -6.14 -12.35 23.84
N LEU A 415 -6.32 -12.18 22.52
CA LEU A 415 -6.77 -10.96 21.89
C LEU A 415 -8.00 -11.24 21.05
N SER A 416 -9.04 -10.47 21.27
CA SER A 416 -10.29 -10.52 20.51
C SER A 416 -10.63 -9.15 19.95
N LYS A 417 -10.93 -9.08 18.64
CA LYS A 417 -11.37 -7.85 17.96
C LYS A 417 -12.68 -8.09 17.23
N ARG A 418 -13.59 -7.13 17.33
CA ARG A 418 -14.88 -7.13 16.62
C ARG A 418 -15.01 -5.79 15.91
N TYR A 419 -15.31 -5.83 14.64
CA TYR A 419 -15.33 -4.64 13.79
C TYR A 419 -16.56 -4.67 12.88
N VAL A 420 -17.36 -3.60 12.91
CA VAL A 420 -18.54 -3.44 12.06
C VAL A 420 -18.42 -2.15 11.28
N ILE A 421 -18.67 -2.21 9.98
CA ILE A 421 -18.73 -1.05 9.09
C ILE A 421 -20.08 -1.03 8.41
N LEU A 422 -20.74 0.11 8.49
CA LEU A 422 -21.89 0.48 7.65
C LEU A 422 -21.47 1.63 6.75
N LYS A 423 -21.60 1.49 5.44
CA LYS A 423 -21.20 2.52 4.46
C LYS A 423 -22.32 2.69 3.43
N ILE A 424 -22.64 3.93 3.11
CA ILE A 424 -23.60 4.31 2.08
C ILE A 424 -22.95 5.39 1.23
N ASP A 425 -22.74 5.11 -0.05
CA ASP A 425 -22.18 6.03 -1.05
C ASP A 425 -23.25 6.39 -2.07
N HIS A 426 -23.36 7.66 -2.35
CA HIS A 426 -24.16 8.18 -3.45
C HIS A 426 -23.25 8.92 -4.43
N PHE A 427 -23.27 8.48 -5.68
CA PHE A 427 -22.57 9.10 -6.81
C PHE A 427 -23.61 9.68 -7.75
N ASN A 428 -23.36 10.90 -8.23
CA ASN A 428 -24.22 11.55 -9.21
C ASN A 428 -23.39 12.41 -10.16
N SER A 429 -23.49 12.13 -11.45
CA SER A 429 -22.90 12.93 -12.53
C SER A 429 -24.03 13.66 -13.23
N ARG A 430 -24.19 14.97 -12.99
CA ARG A 430 -25.22 15.77 -13.66
C ARG A 430 -24.89 16.01 -15.13
N ASN A 431 -23.62 16.15 -15.43
CA ASN A 431 -23.04 16.27 -16.77
C ASN A 431 -21.57 15.89 -16.72
N GLU A 432 -20.86 15.89 -17.83
CA GLU A 432 -19.42 15.55 -17.91
C GLU A 432 -18.53 16.44 -17.04
N ASN A 433 -18.97 17.66 -16.76
CA ASN A 433 -18.20 18.64 -16.01
C ASN A 433 -18.46 18.62 -14.49
N TYR A 434 -19.53 17.98 -14.02
CA TYR A 434 -19.93 18.06 -12.61
C TYR A 434 -20.31 16.70 -12.06
N VAL A 435 -19.46 16.18 -11.18
CA VAL A 435 -19.64 14.88 -10.51
C VAL A 435 -19.61 15.08 -9.01
N THR A 436 -20.59 14.56 -8.29
CA THR A 436 -20.64 14.55 -6.83
C THR A 436 -20.54 13.14 -6.27
N GLU A 437 -19.74 12.98 -5.24
CA GLU A 437 -19.67 11.78 -4.40
C GLU A 437 -19.97 12.21 -2.97
N SER A 438 -21.00 11.63 -2.35
CA SER A 438 -21.36 11.93 -0.97
C SER A 438 -21.73 10.65 -0.26
N GLY A 439 -21.51 10.57 1.04
CA GLY A 439 -21.85 9.36 1.75
C GLY A 439 -21.77 9.48 3.26
N TYR A 440 -22.15 8.38 3.88
CA TYR A 440 -22.05 8.12 5.30
C TYR A 440 -21.24 6.86 5.56
N LYS A 441 -20.41 6.88 6.61
CA LYS A 441 -19.71 5.70 7.11
C LYS A 441 -19.77 5.65 8.63
N GLY A 442 -20.39 4.58 9.15
CA GLY A 442 -20.32 4.20 10.56
C GLY A 442 -19.26 3.12 10.77
N ARG A 443 -18.42 3.26 11.80
CA ARG A 443 -17.36 2.32 12.19
C ARG A 443 -17.49 2.02 13.67
N PHE A 444 -17.59 0.75 14.04
CA PHE A 444 -17.72 0.28 15.41
C PHE A 444 -16.61 -0.75 15.66
N LEU A 445 -15.73 -0.47 16.59
CA LEU A 445 -14.59 -1.32 16.97
C LEU A 445 -14.69 -1.66 18.44
N SER A 446 -14.50 -2.93 18.76
CA SER A 446 -14.28 -3.42 20.13
C SER A 446 -13.06 -4.32 20.14
N ILE A 447 -12.13 -4.06 21.03
CA ILE A 447 -10.93 -4.87 21.27
C ILE A 447 -10.93 -5.27 22.72
N GLU A 448 -10.66 -6.55 22.99
CA GLU A 448 -10.47 -7.11 24.32
C GLU A 448 -9.18 -7.91 24.35
N LYS A 449 -8.31 -7.61 25.29
CA LYS A 449 -7.05 -8.30 25.48
C LYS A 449 -6.94 -8.73 26.94
N GLN A 450 -6.61 -10.01 27.12
CA GLN A 450 -6.20 -10.57 28.40
C GLN A 450 -4.79 -11.07 28.25
N HIS A 451 -3.91 -10.71 29.17
CA HIS A 451 -2.57 -11.21 29.14
C HIS A 451 -2.01 -11.28 30.56
N GLY A 452 -1.04 -12.13 30.80
CA GLY A 452 -0.43 -12.19 32.10
C GLY A 452 0.66 -13.23 32.24
N VAL A 453 1.40 -13.06 33.30
CA VAL A 453 2.34 -14.06 33.86
C VAL A 453 1.68 -14.62 35.08
N VAL A 454 1.43 -15.94 35.12
CA VAL A 454 0.76 -16.58 36.24
C VAL A 454 1.51 -16.25 37.56
N PRO A 455 0.82 -15.75 38.64
CA PRO A 455 -0.64 -15.63 38.81
C PRO A 455 -1.28 -14.30 38.39
N SER A 456 -0.54 -13.33 37.92
CA SER A 456 -1.06 -11.99 37.61
C SER A 456 -1.71 -11.93 36.23
N GLN A 457 -2.96 -11.46 36.16
CA GLN A 457 -3.69 -11.27 34.92
C GLN A 457 -4.08 -9.82 34.73
N TYR A 458 -3.83 -9.31 33.50
CA TYR A 458 -4.17 -7.99 33.04
C TYR A 458 -5.29 -8.05 32.02
N HIS A 459 -6.23 -7.14 32.13
CA HIS A 459 -7.37 -7.06 31.24
C HIS A 459 -7.52 -5.64 30.69
N PHE A 460 -7.43 -5.51 29.36
CA PHE A 460 -7.56 -4.25 28.65
C PHE A 460 -8.69 -4.32 27.62
N ARG A 461 -9.60 -3.35 27.66
CA ARG A 461 -10.69 -3.18 26.69
C ARG A 461 -10.60 -1.82 26.04
N TYR A 462 -10.74 -1.80 24.69
CA TYR A 462 -10.83 -0.60 23.91
C TYR A 462 -12.07 -0.66 23.02
N GLY A 463 -12.89 0.40 23.06
CA GLY A 463 -14.05 0.59 22.19
C GLY A 463 -13.95 1.89 21.44
N GLU A 464 -14.28 1.91 20.15
CA GLU A 464 -14.30 3.10 19.31
C GLU A 464 -15.53 3.09 18.40
N ILE A 465 -16.24 4.22 18.34
CA ILE A 465 -17.34 4.46 17.42
C ILE A 465 -17.02 5.73 16.64
N ILE A 466 -17.06 5.63 15.30
CA ILE A 466 -16.89 6.78 14.42
C ILE A 466 -18.08 6.88 13.48
N HIS A 467 -18.72 8.04 13.47
CA HIS A 467 -19.71 8.43 12.47
C HIS A 467 -19.12 9.46 11.55
N ALA A 468 -19.09 9.19 10.26
CA ALA A 468 -18.51 10.07 9.26
C ALA A 468 -19.53 10.45 8.18
N LEU A 469 -19.60 11.74 7.85
CA LEU A 469 -20.29 12.26 6.68
C LEU A 469 -19.27 12.91 5.77
N TYR A 470 -19.35 12.63 4.47
CA TYR A 470 -18.42 13.20 3.49
C TYR A 470 -19.11 13.59 2.19
N SER A 471 -18.51 14.57 1.54
CA SER A 471 -18.89 14.99 0.20
C SER A 471 -17.66 15.46 -0.58
N THR A 472 -17.62 15.11 -1.84
CA THR A 472 -16.59 15.53 -2.80
C THR A 472 -17.28 15.96 -4.09
N VAL A 473 -16.80 17.05 -4.66
CA VAL A 473 -17.27 17.55 -5.96
C VAL A 473 -16.11 17.54 -6.93
N ASN A 474 -16.24 16.83 -8.03
CA ASN A 474 -15.31 16.95 -9.16
C ASN A 474 -15.91 17.90 -10.18
N TYR A 475 -15.23 18.99 -10.46
CA TYR A 475 -15.68 20.03 -11.37
C TYR A 475 -14.62 20.36 -12.42
N ASN A 476 -14.93 20.10 -13.67
CA ASN A 476 -14.12 20.49 -14.81
C ASN A 476 -14.49 21.93 -15.17
N ILE A 477 -13.64 22.89 -14.77
CA ILE A 477 -13.82 24.32 -15.05
C ILE A 477 -13.64 24.58 -16.56
N SER A 478 -12.70 23.83 -17.16
CA SER A 478 -12.48 23.80 -18.60
C SER A 478 -11.96 22.42 -19.00
N GLU A 479 -11.77 22.15 -20.27
CA GLU A 479 -11.15 20.90 -20.76
C GLU A 479 -9.74 20.67 -20.21
N SER A 480 -9.03 21.74 -19.87
CA SER A 480 -7.66 21.68 -19.36
C SER A 480 -7.53 21.88 -17.86
N PHE A 481 -8.60 22.27 -17.14
CA PHE A 481 -8.53 22.56 -15.71
C PHE A 481 -9.68 21.95 -14.94
N SER A 482 -9.35 21.07 -14.01
CA SER A 482 -10.28 20.41 -13.10
C SER A 482 -9.91 20.65 -11.64
N ILE A 483 -10.93 20.71 -10.78
CA ILE A 483 -10.79 20.78 -9.32
C ILE A 483 -11.66 19.73 -8.65
N LYS A 484 -11.20 19.23 -7.50
CA LYS A 484 -11.92 18.23 -6.70
C LYS A 484 -11.83 18.62 -5.19
N PRO A 485 -12.58 19.64 -4.73
CA PRO A 485 -12.75 19.90 -3.32
C PRO A 485 -13.56 18.80 -2.65
N GLY A 486 -13.24 18.51 -1.40
CA GLY A 486 -13.97 17.57 -0.57
C GLY A 486 -13.88 17.92 0.91
N ILE A 487 -14.85 17.47 1.68
CA ILE A 487 -14.89 17.64 3.13
C ILE A 487 -15.46 16.37 3.76
N ARG A 488 -14.91 16.01 4.90
CA ARG A 488 -15.39 14.93 5.76
C ARG A 488 -15.48 15.42 7.19
N PHE A 489 -16.57 15.11 7.86
CA PHE A 489 -16.78 15.33 9.28
C PHE A 489 -16.84 14.00 9.99
N GLU A 490 -16.16 13.88 11.12
CA GLU A 490 -16.20 12.70 11.97
C GLU A 490 -16.56 13.05 13.40
N TRP A 491 -17.50 12.31 13.96
CA TRP A 491 -17.80 12.22 15.38
C TRP A 491 -17.18 10.95 15.92
N VAL A 492 -16.24 11.09 16.82
CA VAL A 492 -15.46 10.00 17.39
C VAL A 492 -15.79 9.86 18.87
N PHE A 493 -16.13 8.65 19.27
CA PHE A 493 -16.34 8.26 20.65
C PHE A 493 -15.41 7.10 20.94
N SER A 494 -14.49 7.27 21.88
CA SER A 494 -13.60 6.19 22.28
C SER A 494 -13.55 6.01 23.80
N LYS A 495 -13.34 4.77 24.19
CA LYS A 495 -13.26 4.38 25.60
C LYS A 495 -12.25 3.27 25.76
N ASN A 496 -11.35 3.42 26.71
CA ASN A 496 -10.53 2.32 27.22
C ASN A 496 -10.86 2.00 28.68
N ASP A 497 -10.62 0.75 29.08
CA ASP A 497 -10.88 0.23 30.42
C ASP A 497 -9.77 -0.78 30.76
N SER A 498 -8.97 -0.45 31.77
CA SER A 498 -7.80 -1.22 32.21
C SER A 498 -8.01 -1.75 33.62
N ARG A 499 -7.84 -3.08 33.82
CA ARG A 499 -8.02 -3.75 35.11
C ARG A 499 -6.91 -4.77 35.38
N VAL A 500 -6.52 -4.89 36.62
CA VAL A 500 -5.58 -5.91 37.13
C VAL A 500 -6.33 -6.82 38.07
N ASN A 501 -6.26 -8.12 37.84
CA ASN A 501 -6.71 -9.15 38.78
C ASN A 501 -5.47 -9.75 39.42
N ASP A 502 -4.96 -9.11 40.46
CA ASP A 502 -3.84 -9.62 41.24
C ASP A 502 -4.16 -9.45 42.76
N SER A 503 -4.15 -10.55 43.47
CA SER A 503 -4.32 -10.56 44.92
C SER A 503 -3.03 -10.19 45.67
N ASN A 504 -1.87 -10.15 45.01
CA ASN A 504 -0.55 -9.97 45.62
C ASN A 504 0.23 -8.78 45.05
N HIS A 505 -0.42 -7.86 44.34
CA HIS A 505 0.27 -6.71 43.77
C HIS A 505 0.75 -5.77 44.90
N SER A 506 1.98 -5.97 45.32
CA SER A 506 2.68 -5.00 46.14
C SER A 506 2.95 -3.76 45.33
N GLN A 507 2.52 -2.60 45.82
CA GLN A 507 2.52 -1.28 45.16
C GLN A 507 3.89 -0.73 44.66
N ASN A 508 4.91 -1.58 44.51
CA ASN A 508 6.30 -1.14 44.43
C ASN A 508 6.97 -1.31 43.06
N THR A 509 6.29 -1.68 41.98
CA THR A 509 7.08 -2.00 40.75
C THR A 509 6.66 -1.28 39.51
N ILE A 510 5.72 -0.65 39.19
CA ILE A 510 5.45 0.21 38.04
C ILE A 510 4.07 0.86 38.22
N PRO A 511 3.94 2.18 38.13
CA PRO A 511 2.64 2.85 38.23
C PRO A 511 1.81 2.60 36.96
N PHE A 512 0.82 1.69 37.02
CA PHE A 512 -0.14 1.49 35.97
C PHE A 512 -1.33 2.44 36.12
N GLN A 513 -1.77 3.07 35.08
CA GLN A 513 -3.06 3.74 35.09
C GLN A 513 -4.17 2.70 34.90
N THR A 514 -4.84 2.33 35.99
CA THR A 514 -6.05 1.52 35.94
C THR A 514 -7.29 2.42 35.96
N GLY A 515 -8.33 2.01 35.24
CA GLY A 515 -9.58 2.73 35.21
C GLY A 515 -10.15 2.93 33.80
N GLN A 516 -11.07 3.87 33.68
CA GLN A 516 -11.74 4.17 32.42
C GLN A 516 -11.37 5.57 31.94
N ILE A 517 -10.85 5.66 30.73
CA ILE A 517 -10.56 6.91 30.03
C ILE A 517 -11.46 7.00 28.80
N LYS A 518 -12.03 8.18 28.56
CA LYS A 518 -12.88 8.47 27.41
C LYS A 518 -12.26 9.63 26.64
N LEU A 519 -12.27 9.51 25.32
CA LEU A 519 -11.89 10.57 24.42
C LEU A 519 -12.98 10.72 23.34
N ASP A 520 -13.77 11.79 23.45
CA ASP A 520 -14.85 12.10 22.53
C ASP A 520 -14.51 13.42 21.83
N TYR A 521 -14.54 13.43 20.50
CA TYR A 521 -14.23 14.63 19.72
C TYR A 521 -14.95 14.67 18.38
N VAL A 522 -15.05 15.86 17.82
CA VAL A 522 -15.53 16.12 16.46
C VAL A 522 -14.41 16.76 15.67
N GLU A 523 -14.16 16.24 14.47
CA GLU A 523 -13.08 16.75 13.63
C GLU A 523 -13.51 16.81 12.16
N TRP A 524 -12.92 17.72 11.42
CA TRP A 524 -13.15 17.90 9.99
C TRP A 524 -11.88 17.74 9.19
N TYR A 525 -12.03 17.07 8.04
CA TYR A 525 -10.92 16.69 7.17
C TYR A 525 -11.17 17.23 5.76
N PRO A 526 -10.73 18.49 5.48
CA PRO A 526 -10.79 19.05 4.14
C PRO A 526 -9.80 18.39 3.22
N THR A 527 -10.18 18.22 1.95
CA THR A 527 -9.33 17.76 0.86
C THR A 527 -9.51 18.68 -0.34
N PHE A 528 -8.44 18.88 -1.11
CA PHE A 528 -8.49 19.65 -2.33
C PHE A 528 -7.51 19.08 -3.33
N ASN A 529 -7.99 18.66 -4.50
CA ASN A 529 -7.16 18.28 -5.62
C ASN A 529 -7.45 19.19 -6.81
N ALA A 530 -6.43 19.53 -7.58
CA ALA A 530 -6.54 20.28 -8.81
C ALA A 530 -5.63 19.69 -9.87
N ALA A 531 -6.04 19.70 -11.13
CA ALA A 531 -5.22 19.24 -12.23
C ALA A 531 -5.33 20.23 -13.41
N VAL A 532 -4.18 20.54 -14.01
CA VAL A 532 -4.05 21.36 -15.21
C VAL A 532 -3.42 20.49 -16.30
N THR A 533 -4.17 20.23 -17.36
CA THR A 533 -3.66 19.59 -18.57
C THR A 533 -2.96 20.63 -19.42
N LEU A 534 -1.64 20.52 -19.56
CA LEU A 534 -0.82 21.46 -20.35
C LEU A 534 -0.93 21.17 -21.84
N ASN A 535 -1.00 19.89 -22.19
CA ASN A 535 -1.18 19.36 -23.53
C ASN A 535 -1.64 17.89 -23.46
N THR A 536 -1.83 17.24 -24.59
CA THR A 536 -2.28 15.84 -24.69
C THR A 536 -1.38 14.82 -23.95
N PHE A 537 -0.16 15.19 -23.59
CA PHE A 537 0.83 14.28 -22.99
C PHE A 537 1.25 14.68 -21.59
N SER A 538 0.88 15.87 -21.11
CA SER A 538 1.39 16.34 -19.82
C SER A 538 0.36 17.10 -18.98
N ASN A 539 0.43 16.90 -17.68
CA ASN A 539 -0.38 17.59 -16.70
C ASN A 539 0.43 18.00 -15.46
N ILE A 540 -0.06 19.00 -14.77
CA ILE A 540 0.36 19.37 -13.42
C ILE A 540 -0.81 19.07 -12.50
N HIS A 541 -0.52 18.52 -11.32
CA HIS A 541 -1.52 18.30 -10.28
C HIS A 541 -1.06 18.89 -8.96
N PHE A 542 -2.04 19.33 -8.18
CA PHE A 542 -1.88 19.79 -6.81
C PHE A 542 -2.81 18.98 -5.93
N GLY A 543 -2.34 18.56 -4.77
CA GLY A 543 -3.10 17.85 -3.76
C GLY A 543 -2.90 18.47 -2.38
N TYR A 544 -3.98 18.58 -1.62
CA TYR A 544 -3.98 18.92 -0.21
C TYR A 544 -4.97 18.06 0.55
N GLY A 545 -4.62 17.63 1.75
CA GLY A 545 -5.54 16.95 2.65
C GLY A 545 -5.10 17.04 4.11
N LYS A 546 -6.08 17.20 5.02
CA LYS A 546 -5.88 16.99 6.45
C LYS A 546 -6.07 15.51 6.76
N ARG A 547 -5.16 14.93 7.52
CA ARG A 547 -5.11 13.51 7.86
C ARG A 547 -4.96 13.33 9.37
N VAL A 548 -5.23 12.11 9.86
CA VAL A 548 -5.11 11.76 11.28
C VAL A 548 -4.34 10.46 11.46
N ASN A 549 -3.57 10.36 12.51
CA ASN A 549 -3.03 9.13 13.04
C ASN A 549 -3.57 8.93 14.46
N ARG A 550 -4.53 8.03 14.62
CA ARG A 550 -5.05 7.68 15.93
C ARG A 550 -4.09 6.76 16.65
N PRO A 551 -3.92 6.90 17.97
CA PRO A 551 -3.10 5.99 18.76
C PRO A 551 -3.53 4.55 18.52
N GLU A 552 -2.55 3.67 18.38
CA GLU A 552 -2.82 2.25 18.27
C GLU A 552 -3.20 1.69 19.65
N PHE A 553 -4.06 0.66 19.70
CA PHE A 553 -4.51 0.13 20.97
C PHE A 553 -3.35 -0.38 21.84
N HIS A 554 -2.25 -0.86 21.23
CA HIS A 554 -1.08 -1.28 22.00
C HIS A 554 -0.29 -0.10 22.61
N ALA A 555 -0.41 1.10 22.03
CA ALA A 555 0.14 2.32 22.60
C ALA A 555 -0.74 2.89 23.70
N LEU A 556 -2.01 2.48 23.74
CA LEU A 556 -2.98 2.82 24.79
C LEU A 556 -3.02 1.79 25.93
N ASP A 557 -2.51 0.57 25.71
CA ASP A 557 -2.53 -0.53 26.68
C ASP A 557 -1.49 -0.25 27.79
N PRO A 558 -1.90 0.11 29.03
CA PRO A 558 -0.99 0.57 30.08
C PRO A 558 -0.21 -0.56 30.76
N PHE A 559 -0.36 -1.80 30.29
CA PHE A 559 0.31 -2.92 30.91
C PHE A 559 1.70 -3.15 30.30
N PRO A 560 2.71 -3.51 31.14
CA PRO A 560 4.07 -3.67 30.67
C PRO A 560 4.20 -4.80 29.66
N LYS A 561 4.97 -4.51 28.64
CA LYS A 561 5.39 -5.47 27.62
C LYS A 561 6.87 -5.72 27.83
N HIS A 562 7.19 -6.85 28.42
CA HIS A 562 8.58 -7.24 28.65
C HIS A 562 9.30 -7.43 27.32
N PHE A 563 10.20 -6.51 26.97
CA PHE A 563 11.18 -6.79 25.94
C PHE A 563 12.25 -7.74 26.48
N PHE A 564 12.81 -8.54 25.59
CA PHE A 564 13.88 -9.46 25.91
C PHE A 564 14.96 -8.77 26.77
N TYR A 565 15.07 -9.17 28.02
CA TYR A 565 16.22 -9.05 28.91
C TYR A 565 17.01 -7.74 28.93
N SER A 566 16.53 -6.71 28.25
CA SER A 566 16.94 -5.37 28.60
C SER A 566 16.23 -4.99 29.90
N SER A 567 16.88 -4.24 30.72
CA SER A 567 16.27 -3.50 31.84
C SER A 567 15.24 -2.46 31.35
N ILE A 568 14.54 -2.76 30.23
CA ILE A 568 13.67 -1.85 29.53
C ILE A 568 12.30 -2.48 29.41
N ASP A 569 11.31 -1.89 30.03
CA ASP A 569 9.89 -2.22 29.86
C ASP A 569 9.19 -1.14 29.04
N THR A 570 8.26 -1.54 28.18
CA THR A 570 7.40 -0.62 27.44
C THR A 570 6.00 -0.65 28.03
N VAL A 571 5.43 0.52 28.27
CA VAL A 571 4.08 0.73 28.78
C VAL A 571 3.35 1.69 27.85
N GLY A 572 2.11 1.36 27.51
CA GLY A 572 1.28 2.28 26.73
C GLY A 572 0.72 3.40 27.62
N ASN A 573 0.33 4.50 26.97
CA ASN A 573 -0.30 5.64 27.61
C ASN A 573 -1.76 5.75 27.15
N PRO A 574 -2.74 5.47 28.02
CA PRO A 574 -4.15 5.51 27.66
C PRO A 574 -4.71 6.95 27.44
N GLU A 575 -3.94 7.99 27.74
CA GLU A 575 -4.32 9.41 27.58
C GLU A 575 -3.89 10.02 26.24
N LEU A 576 -3.27 9.23 25.34
CA LEU A 576 -2.82 9.71 24.06
C LEU A 576 -3.94 10.31 23.20
N ASN A 577 -3.66 11.45 22.62
CA ASN A 577 -4.47 12.12 21.61
C ASN A 577 -4.04 11.73 20.18
N PRO A 578 -4.91 11.89 19.17
CA PRO A 578 -4.53 11.70 17.78
C PRO A 578 -3.52 12.75 17.29
N GLU A 579 -2.60 12.34 16.43
CA GLU A 579 -1.75 13.23 15.65
C GLU A 579 -2.50 13.73 14.39
N PHE A 580 -2.23 14.95 13.95
CA PHE A 580 -2.80 15.50 12.73
C PHE A 580 -1.73 15.90 11.73
N THR A 581 -2.02 15.67 10.46
CA THR A 581 -1.11 16.02 9.35
C THR A 581 -1.82 16.88 8.31
N HIS A 582 -1.19 17.99 7.93
CA HIS A 582 -1.52 18.75 6.73
C HIS A 582 -0.55 18.35 5.62
N ALA A 583 -1.03 17.61 4.62
CA ALA A 583 -0.24 17.08 3.52
C ALA A 583 -0.47 17.92 2.26
N PHE A 584 0.62 18.39 1.63
CA PHE A 584 0.62 19.14 0.39
C PHE A 584 1.46 18.40 -0.65
N GLU A 585 1.01 18.37 -1.88
CA GLU A 585 1.75 17.79 -2.99
C GLU A 585 1.55 18.61 -4.26
N ILE A 586 2.62 18.82 -5.00
CA ILE A 586 2.57 19.32 -6.36
C ILE A 586 3.34 18.37 -7.25
N GLY A 587 2.76 17.97 -8.38
CA GLY A 587 3.39 17.02 -9.27
C GLY A 587 3.21 17.39 -10.73
N TYR A 588 4.13 16.88 -11.54
CA TYR A 588 4.13 16.98 -12.99
C TYR A 588 4.21 15.59 -13.60
N ALA A 589 3.37 15.29 -14.56
CA ALA A 589 3.40 14.04 -15.31
C ALA A 589 3.48 14.33 -16.82
N ALA A 590 4.34 13.58 -17.51
CA ALA A 590 4.45 13.61 -18.97
C ALA A 590 4.44 12.18 -19.52
N LEU A 591 3.42 11.82 -20.30
CA LEU A 591 3.14 10.45 -20.74
C LEU A 591 3.20 10.37 -22.27
N LYS A 592 4.38 10.11 -22.83
CA LYS A 592 4.53 9.76 -24.25
C LYS A 592 4.64 8.23 -24.38
N SER A 593 4.31 7.68 -25.55
CA SER A 593 4.25 6.22 -25.78
C SER A 593 5.50 5.46 -25.32
N LYS A 594 6.70 5.98 -25.61
CA LYS A 594 7.98 5.35 -25.27
C LYS A 594 8.61 5.85 -23.97
N TYR A 595 8.18 7.00 -23.47
CA TYR A 595 8.79 7.65 -22.30
C TYR A 595 7.69 8.21 -21.41
N LYS A 596 7.73 7.83 -20.14
CA LYS A 596 6.83 8.36 -19.12
C LYS A 596 7.68 8.97 -18.01
N PHE A 597 7.37 10.20 -17.68
CA PHE A 597 8.01 10.94 -16.60
C PHE A 597 6.96 11.36 -15.60
N ASN A 598 7.23 11.16 -14.33
CA ASN A 598 6.41 11.68 -13.24
C ASN A 598 7.34 12.19 -12.14
N SER A 599 7.09 13.40 -11.66
CA SER A 599 7.80 13.97 -10.52
C SER A 599 6.81 14.66 -9.61
N SER A 600 7.01 14.55 -8.31
CA SER A 600 6.24 15.30 -7.30
C SER A 600 7.15 15.80 -6.19
N ILE A 601 6.81 16.98 -5.64
CA ILE A 601 7.36 17.52 -4.41
C ILE A 601 6.22 17.45 -3.39
N TYR A 602 6.51 16.97 -2.18
CA TYR A 602 5.55 16.85 -1.09
C TYR A 602 6.08 17.47 0.19
N TYR A 603 5.15 18.02 0.98
CA TYR A 603 5.41 18.58 2.29
C TYR A 603 4.28 18.20 3.24
N HIS A 604 4.62 17.59 4.37
CA HIS A 604 3.69 17.25 5.44
C HIS A 604 4.07 18.04 6.70
N LYS A 605 3.10 18.69 7.30
CA LYS A 605 3.22 19.31 8.63
C LYS A 605 2.42 18.47 9.62
N ILE A 606 3.08 17.97 10.67
CA ILE A 606 2.51 17.07 11.67
C ILE A 606 2.45 17.81 13.00
N THR A 607 1.33 17.69 13.72
CA THR A 607 1.11 18.26 15.05
C THR A 607 0.68 17.17 16.03
N ASP A 608 0.91 17.37 17.31
CA ASP A 608 0.61 16.44 18.39
C ASP A 608 1.28 15.08 18.19
N LEU A 609 2.53 15.11 17.74
CA LEU A 609 3.31 13.93 17.38
C LEU A 609 3.44 12.97 18.58
N ILE A 610 3.13 11.69 18.37
CA ILE A 610 3.28 10.65 19.38
C ILE A 610 4.71 10.13 19.31
N LEU A 611 5.50 10.40 20.33
CA LEU A 611 6.88 9.97 20.46
C LEU A 611 7.06 9.02 21.64
N TRP A 612 8.17 8.26 21.60
CA TRP A 612 8.64 7.50 22.74
C TRP A 612 9.30 8.45 23.72
N ASP A 613 8.92 8.34 24.99
CA ASP A 613 9.60 8.99 26.11
C ASP A 613 10.22 7.95 27.02
N GLU A 614 11.46 8.19 27.42
CA GLU A 614 12.20 7.32 28.33
C GLU A 614 12.15 7.87 29.75
N GLY A 615 11.51 7.13 30.64
CA GLY A 615 11.48 7.40 32.07
C GLY A 615 12.32 6.38 32.86
N LEU A 616 13.21 6.84 33.72
CA LEU A 616 13.88 5.97 34.70
C LEU A 616 12.94 5.65 35.86
N VAL A 617 12.65 4.37 36.08
CA VAL A 617 11.85 3.90 37.20
C VAL A 617 12.77 3.53 38.40
N SER A 618 13.99 3.09 38.11
CA SER A 618 15.03 2.79 39.11
C SER A 618 16.42 2.81 38.43
N ASP A 619 17.49 2.74 39.24
CA ASP A 619 18.88 2.70 38.76
C ASP A 619 19.19 1.56 37.76
N SER A 620 18.26 0.62 37.58
CA SER A 620 18.43 -0.56 36.73
C SER A 620 17.24 -0.84 35.79
N LEU A 621 16.21 -0.01 35.80
CA LEU A 621 14.99 -0.19 34.96
C LEU A 621 14.60 1.11 34.26
N SER A 622 14.71 1.13 32.93
CA SER A 622 14.17 2.15 32.10
C SER A 622 12.76 1.78 31.64
N LEU A 623 11.84 2.73 31.71
CA LEU A 623 10.47 2.58 31.24
C LEU A 623 10.28 3.44 30.01
N TYR A 624 9.92 2.83 28.89
CA TYR A 624 9.50 3.55 27.68
C TYR A 624 7.99 3.67 27.64
N THR A 625 7.50 4.89 27.47
CA THR A 625 6.08 5.18 27.24
C THR A 625 5.88 6.01 25.99
N TYR A 626 4.63 6.24 25.62
CA TYR A 626 4.26 7.10 24.50
C TYR A 626 3.70 8.40 25.04
N GLU A 627 4.10 9.52 24.46
CA GLU A 627 3.56 10.83 24.78
C GLU A 627 3.28 11.65 23.53
N ASN A 628 2.26 12.55 23.61
CA ASN A 628 2.02 13.56 22.58
C ASN A 628 2.88 14.78 22.94
N TYR A 629 4.09 14.85 22.41
CA TYR A 629 4.86 16.07 22.54
C TYR A 629 5.70 16.33 21.31
N GLY A 630 5.49 17.51 20.75
CA GLY A 630 6.27 17.95 19.61
C GLY A 630 5.48 18.05 18.29
N ASN A 631 6.20 18.48 17.31
CA ASN A 631 5.71 18.67 15.93
C ASN A 631 6.70 18.04 14.96
N GLY A 632 6.21 17.65 13.78
CA GLY A 632 7.05 17.09 12.75
C GLY A 632 6.85 17.76 11.40
N SER A 633 7.84 17.65 10.53
CA SER A 633 7.68 17.98 9.12
C SER A 633 8.43 17.01 8.23
N LEU A 634 7.77 16.56 7.15
CA LEU A 634 8.36 15.71 6.13
C LEU A 634 8.37 16.46 4.81
N VAL A 635 9.53 16.59 4.19
CA VAL A 635 9.71 17.16 2.86
C VAL A 635 10.46 16.18 1.98
N GLY A 636 10.06 16.05 0.72
CA GLY A 636 10.77 15.22 -0.22
C GLY A 636 10.33 15.42 -1.67
N THR A 637 11.05 14.73 -2.54
CA THR A 637 10.80 14.75 -3.98
C THR A 637 10.76 13.31 -4.47
N GLU A 638 9.82 13.00 -5.33
CA GLU A 638 9.73 11.70 -5.99
C GLU A 638 9.90 11.92 -7.50
N ILE A 639 10.81 11.19 -8.12
CA ILE A 639 11.07 11.23 -9.56
C ILE A 639 10.97 9.82 -10.10
N ASN A 640 10.08 9.60 -11.07
CA ASN A 640 9.90 8.31 -11.73
C ASN A 640 10.06 8.51 -13.26
N VAL A 641 10.94 7.73 -13.85
CA VAL A 641 11.17 7.69 -15.29
C VAL A 641 10.95 6.27 -15.78
N LYS A 642 10.08 6.10 -16.77
CA LYS A 642 9.91 4.84 -17.49
C LYS A 642 10.26 5.07 -18.95
N ALA A 643 11.06 4.16 -19.52
CA ALA A 643 11.47 4.20 -20.91
C ALA A 643 11.28 2.82 -21.53
N SER A 644 10.76 2.81 -22.77
CA SER A 644 10.72 1.65 -23.65
C SER A 644 11.45 1.99 -24.95
N PRO A 645 12.80 2.04 -24.94
CA PRO A 645 13.58 2.49 -26.09
C PRO A 645 13.33 1.65 -27.35
N VAL A 646 13.12 0.34 -27.14
CA VAL A 646 12.73 -0.63 -28.16
C VAL A 646 11.56 -1.48 -27.64
N THR A 647 10.80 -2.09 -28.53
CA THR A 647 9.54 -2.79 -28.21
C THR A 647 9.68 -3.96 -27.23
N ASN A 648 10.88 -4.51 -27.09
CA ASN A 648 11.17 -5.68 -26.24
C ASN A 648 12.02 -5.32 -25.00
N TRP A 649 12.25 -4.05 -24.72
CA TRP A 649 13.00 -3.60 -23.54
C TRP A 649 12.28 -2.47 -22.84
N GLU A 650 12.00 -2.67 -21.56
CA GLU A 650 11.39 -1.70 -20.67
C GLU A 650 12.31 -1.44 -19.47
N MET A 651 12.53 -0.18 -19.15
CA MET A 651 13.31 0.27 -18.00
C MET A 651 12.49 1.28 -17.18
N SER A 652 12.50 1.12 -15.87
CA SER A 652 11.92 2.07 -14.92
C SER A 652 12.95 2.46 -13.86
N VAL A 653 13.10 3.75 -13.61
CA VAL A 653 13.98 4.32 -12.57
C VAL A 653 13.14 5.19 -11.65
N SER A 654 13.30 5.01 -10.35
CA SER A 654 12.67 5.82 -9.31
C SER A 654 13.70 6.35 -8.35
N VAL A 655 13.60 7.62 -7.98
CA VAL A 655 14.48 8.29 -6.99
C VAL A 655 13.60 9.09 -6.05
N ASN A 656 13.79 8.89 -4.75
CA ASN A 656 13.06 9.59 -3.69
C ASN A 656 14.00 10.08 -2.58
N PRO A 657 14.54 11.30 -2.66
CA PRO A 657 15.17 11.98 -1.54
C PRO A 657 14.10 12.53 -0.59
N PHE A 658 14.33 12.41 0.71
CA PHE A 658 13.45 12.96 1.73
C PHE A 658 14.21 13.41 2.97
N ARG A 659 13.54 14.28 3.75
CA ARG A 659 13.95 14.71 5.08
C ARG A 659 12.73 14.80 5.97
N TYR A 660 12.84 14.24 7.17
CA TYR A 660 11.85 14.30 8.23
C TYR A 660 12.47 14.96 9.46
N ASP A 661 11.91 16.07 9.88
CA ASP A 661 12.34 16.85 11.04
C ASP A 661 11.33 16.66 12.17
N VAL A 662 11.80 16.48 13.39
CA VAL A 662 11.03 16.35 14.63
C VAL A 662 11.49 17.44 15.59
N TYR A 663 10.54 18.17 16.13
CA TYR A 663 10.76 19.22 17.14
C TYR A 663 10.00 18.86 18.39
N THR A 664 10.70 18.63 19.50
CA THR A 664 10.07 18.38 20.78
C THR A 664 9.68 19.67 21.48
N ASP A 665 8.80 19.62 22.47
CA ASP A 665 8.39 20.79 23.25
C ASP A 665 9.55 21.38 24.08
N ASN A 666 10.59 20.60 24.33
CA ASN A 666 11.82 21.05 24.98
C ASN A 666 12.79 21.78 24.03
N ASN A 667 12.37 22.06 22.78
CA ASN A 667 13.20 22.62 21.70
C ASN A 667 14.34 21.72 21.20
N ASP A 668 14.31 20.42 21.50
CA ASP A 668 15.23 19.48 20.87
C ASP A 668 14.81 19.26 19.42
N HIS A 669 15.80 19.16 18.52
CA HIS A 669 15.59 18.97 17.09
C HIS A 669 16.28 17.70 16.64
N GLU A 670 15.48 16.74 16.23
CA GLU A 670 15.95 15.53 15.56
C GLU A 670 15.58 15.54 14.08
N PHE A 671 16.37 14.86 13.27
CA PHE A 671 16.04 14.71 11.85
C PHE A 671 16.46 13.35 11.30
N TYR A 672 15.76 12.94 10.24
CA TYR A 672 16.08 11.78 9.41
C TYR A 672 16.17 12.26 7.97
N GLN A 673 17.20 11.85 7.25
CA GLN A 673 17.29 12.13 5.81
C GLN A 673 17.89 10.97 5.06
N GLY A 674 17.46 10.79 3.82
CA GLY A 674 17.95 9.71 3.00
C GLY A 674 17.47 9.80 1.55
N ILE A 675 18.00 8.89 0.73
CA ILE A 675 17.61 8.73 -0.67
C ILE A 675 17.30 7.26 -0.92
N VAL A 676 16.15 6.98 -1.53
CA VAL A 676 15.81 5.65 -2.02
C VAL A 676 15.83 5.67 -3.54
N CYS A 677 16.61 4.78 -4.14
CA CYS A 677 16.68 4.59 -5.58
C CYS A 677 16.22 3.19 -5.95
N ARG A 678 15.46 3.06 -7.06
CA ARG A 678 15.03 1.77 -7.57
C ARG A 678 15.14 1.73 -9.09
N VAL A 679 15.60 0.59 -9.61
CA VAL A 679 15.72 0.35 -11.04
C VAL A 679 15.09 -1.00 -11.38
N VAL A 680 14.16 -1.01 -12.32
CA VAL A 680 13.57 -2.23 -12.87
C VAL A 680 13.87 -2.29 -14.36
N ASN A 681 14.46 -3.38 -14.83
CA ASN A 681 14.70 -3.64 -16.24
C ASN A 681 14.01 -4.94 -16.63
N THR A 682 13.21 -4.92 -17.69
CA THR A 682 12.57 -6.09 -18.28
C THR A 682 12.93 -6.18 -19.74
N ILE A 683 13.46 -7.35 -20.16
CA ILE A 683 13.80 -7.63 -21.55
C ILE A 683 13.02 -8.87 -22.00
N ASP A 684 12.27 -8.76 -23.09
CA ASP A 684 11.50 -9.84 -23.70
C ASP A 684 12.23 -10.41 -24.91
N PHE A 685 12.74 -11.63 -24.76
CA PHE A 685 13.36 -12.39 -25.83
C PHE A 685 12.33 -13.29 -26.56
N LYS A 686 11.24 -12.73 -27.02
CA LYS A 686 10.07 -13.33 -27.74
C LYS A 686 9.96 -14.88 -27.78
N ARG A 687 11.01 -15.60 -28.14
CA ARG A 687 11.04 -17.10 -28.25
C ARG A 687 11.65 -17.78 -27.02
N ILE A 688 12.52 -17.08 -26.29
CA ILE A 688 13.28 -17.66 -25.16
C ILE A 688 12.50 -17.44 -23.87
N GLY A 689 12.00 -16.23 -23.63
CA GLY A 689 11.32 -15.83 -22.40
C GLY A 689 11.66 -14.39 -22.01
N LYS A 690 11.15 -13.95 -20.87
CA LYS A 690 11.38 -12.62 -20.31
C LYS A 690 12.40 -12.68 -19.17
N ILE A 691 13.35 -11.75 -19.16
CA ILE A 691 14.31 -11.55 -18.06
C ILE A 691 13.97 -10.24 -17.38
N GLU A 692 13.90 -10.24 -16.05
CA GLU A 692 13.74 -9.04 -15.25
C GLU A 692 14.88 -8.93 -14.22
N LEU A 693 15.43 -7.72 -14.10
CA LEU A 693 16.37 -7.31 -13.09
C LEU A 693 15.74 -6.18 -12.29
N ASN A 694 15.67 -6.33 -10.97
CA ASN A 694 15.16 -5.32 -10.05
C ASN A 694 16.19 -5.02 -8.98
N GLY A 695 16.73 -3.80 -8.99
CA GLY A 695 17.69 -3.28 -8.02
C GLY A 695 17.07 -2.18 -7.16
N ALA A 696 17.36 -2.18 -5.86
CA ALA A 696 17.03 -1.10 -4.94
C ALA A 696 18.26 -0.70 -4.15
N TYR A 697 18.42 0.60 -3.94
CA TYR A 697 19.47 1.18 -3.10
C TYR A 697 18.84 2.16 -2.13
N HIS A 698 19.16 2.01 -0.85
CA HIS A 698 18.86 2.95 0.21
C HIS A 698 20.18 3.57 0.66
N SER A 699 20.31 4.89 0.59
CA SER A 699 21.43 5.58 1.18
C SER A 699 21.43 5.38 2.70
N PRO A 700 22.55 5.65 3.40
CA PRO A 700 22.49 5.83 4.84
C PRO A 700 21.35 6.82 5.18
N HIS A 701 20.48 6.43 6.12
CA HIS A 701 19.49 7.33 6.69
C HIS A 701 20.16 8.00 7.88
N SER A 702 20.61 9.23 7.67
CA SER A 702 21.22 10.03 8.74
C SER A 702 20.15 10.39 9.77
N LEU A 703 20.45 10.15 11.03
CA LEU A 703 19.69 10.60 12.20
C LEU A 703 20.47 11.75 12.86
N SER A 704 19.83 12.51 13.75
CA SER A 704 20.53 13.52 14.57
C SER A 704 21.61 12.90 15.45
N ASN A 705 21.39 11.67 15.94
CA ASN A 705 22.25 10.95 16.89
C ASN A 705 22.91 9.69 16.28
N GLY A 706 22.91 9.49 14.97
CA GLY A 706 23.50 8.29 14.37
C GLY A 706 23.09 8.05 12.93
N SER A 707 22.95 6.77 12.56
CA SER A 707 22.50 6.39 11.22
C SER A 707 21.81 5.01 11.18
N ILE A 708 20.90 4.85 10.23
CA ILE A 708 20.37 3.54 9.81
C ILE A 708 21.06 3.19 8.49
N TRP A 709 21.52 1.94 8.37
CA TRP A 709 22.37 1.46 7.28
C TRP A 709 23.58 2.40 7.05
N PRO A 710 24.54 2.45 7.99
CA PRO A 710 25.71 3.36 7.89
C PRO A 710 26.46 3.26 6.57
N ASN A 711 26.42 2.08 5.93
CA ASN A 711 27.05 1.79 4.63
C ASN A 711 26.05 1.80 3.46
N GLY A 712 24.79 2.19 3.71
CA GLY A 712 23.67 2.03 2.78
C GLY A 712 23.26 0.57 2.59
N LYS A 713 22.10 0.36 1.98
CA LYS A 713 21.51 -0.97 1.73
C LYS A 713 21.27 -1.15 0.23
N THR A 714 21.69 -2.28 -0.31
CA THR A 714 21.46 -2.63 -1.73
C THR A 714 20.77 -3.98 -1.81
N ASN A 715 19.69 -4.07 -2.59
CA ASN A 715 19.02 -5.32 -2.91
C ASN A 715 18.99 -5.52 -4.41
N LEU A 716 19.19 -6.76 -4.87
CA LEU A 716 19.14 -7.15 -6.27
C LEU A 716 18.36 -8.45 -6.42
N ASP A 717 17.28 -8.42 -7.22
CA ASP A 717 16.53 -9.59 -7.59
C ASP A 717 16.60 -9.83 -9.09
N LEU A 718 16.64 -11.10 -9.47
CA LEU A 718 16.66 -11.57 -10.86
C LEU A 718 15.51 -12.52 -11.09
N ALA A 719 14.86 -12.46 -12.25
CA ALA A 719 13.87 -13.44 -12.66
C ALA A 719 13.96 -13.76 -14.14
N PHE A 720 13.74 -15.03 -14.45
CA PHE A 720 13.49 -15.51 -15.79
C PHE A 720 12.12 -16.17 -15.86
N GLN A 721 11.29 -15.75 -16.82
CA GLN A 721 9.94 -16.26 -17.00
C GLN A 721 9.73 -16.75 -18.43
N LYS A 722 9.09 -17.90 -18.58
CA LYS A 722 8.68 -18.43 -19.87
C LYS A 722 7.22 -18.90 -19.83
N ALA A 723 6.45 -18.46 -20.80
CA ALA A 723 5.07 -18.89 -21.01
C ALA A 723 5.01 -19.98 -22.08
N PHE A 724 4.08 -20.92 -21.90
CA PHE A 724 3.81 -22.06 -22.79
C PHE A 724 2.30 -22.14 -23.03
N PHE A 725 1.89 -22.82 -24.11
CA PHE A 725 0.49 -23.08 -24.44
C PHE A 725 -0.37 -21.82 -24.46
N SER A 726 0.05 -20.81 -25.22
CA SER A 726 -0.62 -19.50 -25.30
C SER A 726 -0.84 -18.88 -23.90
N GLU A 727 0.22 -18.90 -23.07
CA GLU A 727 0.25 -18.35 -21.70
C GLU A 727 -0.64 -19.10 -20.68
N LYS A 728 -1.15 -20.28 -21.01
CA LYS A 728 -1.85 -21.13 -20.03
C LYS A 728 -0.92 -21.66 -18.94
N LEU A 729 0.32 -22.00 -19.29
CA LEU A 729 1.36 -22.44 -18.35
C LEU A 729 2.48 -21.39 -18.31
N ILE A 730 2.79 -20.88 -17.13
CA ILE A 730 3.87 -19.92 -16.90
C ILE A 730 4.84 -20.53 -15.90
N LEU A 731 6.11 -20.63 -16.30
CA LEU A 731 7.21 -21.05 -15.43
C LEU A 731 8.10 -19.84 -15.14
N THR A 732 8.46 -19.66 -13.88
CA THR A 732 9.37 -18.59 -13.45
C THR A 732 10.43 -19.15 -12.52
N VAL A 733 11.69 -18.85 -12.80
CA VAL A 733 12.81 -19.01 -11.88
C VAL A 733 13.21 -17.64 -11.37
N LYS A 734 13.32 -17.48 -10.05
CA LYS A 734 13.65 -16.20 -9.42
C LYS A 734 14.73 -16.39 -8.37
N VAL A 735 15.65 -15.43 -8.28
CA VAL A 735 16.60 -15.27 -7.18
C VAL A 735 16.30 -13.95 -6.48
N THR A 736 16.04 -14.00 -5.19
CA THR A 736 15.87 -12.79 -4.35
C THR A 736 17.13 -12.52 -3.57
N ASP A 737 17.44 -11.22 -3.35
CA ASP A 737 18.64 -10.75 -2.67
C ASP A 737 19.94 -11.39 -3.19
N ALA A 738 20.10 -11.42 -4.54
CA ALA A 738 21.24 -12.07 -5.19
C ALA A 738 22.61 -11.59 -4.73
N LEU A 739 22.70 -10.39 -4.11
CA LEU A 739 23.90 -9.82 -3.51
C LEU A 739 24.10 -10.21 -2.05
N ASN A 740 23.14 -10.86 -1.41
CA ASN A 740 23.14 -11.24 0.01
C ASN A 740 23.34 -10.04 0.94
N LYS A 741 22.67 -8.91 0.64
CA LYS A 741 22.82 -7.63 1.36
C LYS A 741 21.51 -7.10 1.97
N ASP A 742 20.44 -7.91 2.03
CA ASP A 742 19.20 -7.53 2.72
C ASP A 742 19.39 -7.73 4.22
N HIS A 743 19.74 -6.66 4.93
CA HIS A 743 19.96 -6.65 6.36
C HIS A 743 19.53 -5.30 6.96
N TYR A 744 19.43 -5.26 8.28
CA TYR A 744 19.20 -4.04 9.05
C TYR A 744 20.45 -3.73 9.86
N GLU A 745 20.94 -2.52 9.73
CA GLU A 745 22.02 -1.95 10.53
C GLU A 745 21.55 -0.63 11.14
N ARG A 746 21.90 -0.39 12.39
CA ARG A 746 21.64 0.88 13.07
C ARG A 746 22.81 1.19 14.00
N SER A 747 23.32 2.42 13.92
CA SER A 747 24.32 2.97 14.83
C SER A 747 23.74 4.22 15.48
N ILE A 748 23.78 4.30 16.80
CA ILE A 748 23.24 5.41 17.59
C ILE A 748 24.29 5.81 18.63
N ARG A 749 24.44 7.13 18.82
CA ARG A 749 25.19 7.75 19.89
C ARG A 749 24.30 8.76 20.58
N GLU A 750 24.06 8.56 21.85
CA GLU A 750 23.22 9.42 22.68
C GLU A 750 23.93 9.79 23.96
N PHE A 751 23.76 11.03 24.39
CA PHE A 751 24.24 11.50 25.67
C PHE A 751 23.06 11.75 26.62
N ASP A 752 22.95 10.96 27.68
CA ASP A 752 21.96 11.20 28.73
C ASP A 752 22.49 12.26 29.70
N HIS A 753 21.94 13.46 29.60
CA HIS A 753 22.29 14.61 30.46
C HIS A 753 21.94 14.40 31.93
N ARG A 754 21.00 13.51 32.26
CA ARG A 754 20.59 13.24 33.66
C ARG A 754 21.58 12.31 34.34
N LEU A 755 22.08 11.33 33.63
CA LEU A 755 23.02 10.33 34.12
C LEU A 755 24.48 10.70 33.85
N ASN A 756 24.74 11.71 33.01
CA ASN A 756 26.06 12.04 32.49
C ASN A 756 26.76 10.83 31.83
N ILE A 757 26.00 10.08 31.04
CA ILE A 757 26.46 8.86 30.36
C ILE A 757 26.27 9.02 28.86
N GLU A 758 27.32 8.70 28.08
CA GLU A 758 27.23 8.54 26.64
C GLU A 758 26.97 7.06 26.31
N SER A 759 25.95 6.79 25.53
CA SER A 759 25.62 5.46 25.00
C SER A 759 26.03 5.36 23.54
N ASP A 760 26.73 4.28 23.18
CA ASP A 760 27.04 3.90 21.80
C ASP A 760 26.42 2.52 21.56
N ILE A 761 25.49 2.44 20.61
CA ILE A 761 24.70 1.24 20.33
C ILE A 761 24.78 0.90 18.86
N ASP A 762 25.43 -0.21 18.54
CA ASP A 762 25.48 -0.77 17.19
C ASP A 762 24.60 -2.02 17.12
N THR A 763 23.68 -2.04 16.16
CA THR A 763 22.78 -3.16 15.95
C THR A 763 22.87 -3.66 14.53
N PHE A 764 23.09 -4.95 14.35
CA PHE A 764 23.03 -5.64 13.06
C PHE A 764 21.99 -6.77 13.13
N ARG A 765 21.14 -6.89 12.13
CA ARG A 765 20.18 -8.01 11.98
C ARG A 765 20.10 -8.43 10.53
N LYS A 766 20.21 -9.72 10.28
CA LYS A 766 20.05 -10.30 8.96
C LYS A 766 18.98 -11.40 9.01
N GLN A 767 18.09 -11.37 8.05
CA GLN A 767 17.05 -12.35 7.88
C GLN A 767 17.22 -12.99 6.51
N ASP A 768 17.20 -14.32 6.48
CA ASP A 768 17.32 -15.13 5.26
C ASP A 768 18.65 -14.99 4.49
N GLU A 769 18.92 -15.98 3.67
CA GLU A 769 19.94 -16.00 2.64
C GLU A 769 19.31 -15.77 1.26
N PRO A 770 20.10 -15.50 0.21
CA PRO A 770 19.58 -15.41 -1.14
C PRO A 770 18.74 -16.64 -1.48
N THR A 771 17.47 -16.44 -1.83
CA THR A 771 16.53 -17.54 -2.04
C THR A 771 16.24 -17.74 -3.53
N ILE A 772 16.43 -18.97 -4.01
CA ILE A 772 16.04 -19.41 -5.36
C ILE A 772 14.62 -19.97 -5.27
N TYR A 773 13.72 -19.45 -6.10
CA TYR A 773 12.34 -19.92 -6.24
C TYR A 773 12.09 -20.51 -7.61
N LEU A 774 11.26 -21.56 -7.62
CA LEU A 774 10.59 -22.05 -8.81
C LEU A 774 9.09 -21.82 -8.65
N ALA A 775 8.50 -21.06 -9.58
CA ALA A 775 7.08 -20.79 -9.63
C ALA A 775 6.44 -21.39 -10.86
N ILE A 776 5.30 -22.06 -10.67
CA ILE A 776 4.47 -22.65 -11.71
C ILE A 776 3.08 -22.07 -11.57
N GLN A 777 2.55 -21.51 -12.65
CA GLN A 777 1.19 -20.97 -12.72
C GLN A 777 0.48 -21.61 -13.89
N TYR A 778 -0.73 -22.11 -13.67
CA TYR A 778 -1.54 -22.71 -14.72
C TYR A 778 -2.95 -22.16 -14.69
N LYS A 779 -3.44 -21.76 -15.88
CA LYS A 779 -4.76 -21.18 -16.10
C LYS A 779 -5.64 -22.19 -16.83
N PHE A 780 -6.89 -22.32 -16.39
CA PHE A 780 -7.90 -23.23 -16.93
C PHE A 780 -9.13 -22.44 -17.39
N GLY A 781 -9.91 -23.02 -18.30
CA GLY A 781 -11.20 -22.50 -18.71
C GLY A 781 -11.14 -21.60 -19.94
N ASN A 782 -12.14 -20.73 -20.06
CA ASN A 782 -12.31 -19.80 -21.19
C ASN A 782 -11.43 -18.56 -21.00
N ILE A 783 -10.10 -18.74 -21.08
CA ILE A 783 -9.12 -17.67 -20.88
C ILE A 783 -8.69 -17.11 -22.21
#